data_86d48e40b8d0de57c011576ef498cd6e
#
_entry.id   86d48e40b8d0de57c011576ef498cd6e
#
_cell.length_a   1.000
_cell.length_b   1.000
_cell.length_c   1.000
_cell.angle_alpha   90.00
_cell.angle_beta   90.00
_cell.angle_gamma   90.00
#
_symmetry.space_group_name_H-M   'P 1'
#
loop_
_entity.id
_entity.type
_entity.pdbx_description
1 polymer ?
#
loop_
_entity_poly.entity_id
_entity_poly.type
_entity_poly.pdbx_seq_one_letter_code
_entity_poly.pdbx_strand_id
1 'polypeptide(L)'
;MNLIVKENELELVFNGKTILTHTKENPFITAVKASYNYSTFHGNFQVKEKIKKRIPLTYYEIEKKLNDELIITFYHDEVSIKVKTLKVDDCSIRFYFDTPNPEFAWEFHTVGYPTEAIFGGGEQYRQLNLRNERVKNCVSEHIVIWPIIQKTLLGFMPYKEKGHFYIDTYAPMTTFVSSEKYAIRFETSKYGYQEFKEKTRNVFRYAECPKSMLYVMGKDFKEIGTILARDIPNNERIPDWVYNGLILGVQGGIDRAEEMANKLIDAGAKVSGIWCQDWSGKKITAAGKQVYWNWEVDETLYPNLKERIASLKGRGIRFLGYINPYLVKDGPLYNYCKDKGWLILNKKGEVYHVKSTTFDAGMMDLTNPEMVEYLQETLIKKNMLDLGIDGYMADFGEYLPTDSILHDGDPEVLHNEWPTIWAKLNREAVDSHERGREVFFYTRSAYNASQKYTTMMWNGDQHTDFSKDYGMACTIPASFNLGFSGMTLVHSDIGGFISFNKLVRDPELFIRWMEMNTFSMTMRSHETIRPEANAQPYDDVILPYTVKLTNVHVNLAPYLKKVAEEAYTGIPAMRPDFYEENDFTKRKDPYSYLLGSDVYVCPVIERGDVAREVNLPKGDWKQFFTNKEYKGEAKYLIDAPLGQPVAFYRVDSKFAELFSNIKL
;
A
#
# COMPACT_ATOMS: atom_id res chain seq x y z
N MET A 1 22.29 -6.17 25.14
CA MET A 1 22.11 -4.71 25.24
C MET A 1 23.18 -4.17 26.19
N ASN A 2 23.93 -3.17 25.78
CA ASN A 2 25.01 -2.59 26.62
C ASN A 2 24.90 -1.05 26.59
N LEU A 3 24.83 -0.44 27.78
CA LEU A 3 24.84 1.00 27.97
C LEU A 3 26.26 1.46 28.36
N ILE A 4 26.83 2.33 27.55
CA ILE A 4 28.14 2.95 27.75
C ILE A 4 27.91 4.41 28.19
N VAL A 5 28.37 4.77 29.33
CA VAL A 5 28.29 6.15 29.88
C VAL A 5 29.70 6.71 30.01
N LYS A 6 29.95 7.79 29.30
CA LYS A 6 31.17 8.61 29.39
C LYS A 6 30.80 9.96 30.04
N GLU A 7 31.77 10.78 30.40
CA GLU A 7 31.53 12.02 31.13
C GLU A 7 30.47 12.95 30.51
N ASN A 8 30.40 13.01 29.19
CA ASN A 8 29.43 13.85 28.45
C ASN A 8 28.64 13.11 27.35
N GLU A 9 28.70 11.80 27.36
CA GLU A 9 28.09 10.99 26.30
C GLU A 9 27.44 9.73 26.86
N LEU A 10 26.26 9.43 26.34
CA LEU A 10 25.52 8.17 26.57
C LEU A 10 25.35 7.46 25.24
N GLU A 11 25.81 6.24 25.17
CA GLU A 11 25.63 5.36 24.02
C GLU A 11 24.89 4.08 24.43
N LEU A 12 23.86 3.71 23.66
CA LEU A 12 23.24 2.41 23.76
C LEU A 12 23.70 1.53 22.60
N VAL A 13 24.33 0.43 22.93
CA VAL A 13 24.84 -0.57 21.97
C VAL A 13 23.99 -1.82 22.03
N PHE A 14 23.52 -2.28 20.87
CA PHE A 14 22.79 -3.53 20.72
C PHE A 14 23.43 -4.35 19.60
N ASN A 15 23.78 -5.61 19.90
CA ASN A 15 24.45 -6.53 18.97
C ASN A 15 25.67 -5.92 18.27
N GLY A 16 26.47 -5.17 19.01
CA GLY A 16 27.69 -4.54 18.50
C GLY A 16 27.50 -3.26 17.69
N LYS A 17 26.27 -2.79 17.47
CA LYS A 17 25.97 -1.51 16.83
C LYS A 17 25.49 -0.48 17.85
N THR A 18 25.98 0.77 17.74
CA THR A 18 25.44 1.90 18.48
C THR A 18 24.10 2.30 17.85
N ILE A 19 23.03 2.20 18.61
CA ILE A 19 21.65 2.45 18.12
C ILE A 19 21.11 3.79 18.60
N LEU A 20 21.67 4.33 19.68
CA LEU A 20 21.33 5.60 20.27
C LEU A 20 22.59 6.27 20.81
N THR A 21 22.71 7.56 20.54
CA THR A 21 23.70 8.44 21.16
C THR A 21 23.01 9.65 21.77
N HIS A 22 23.54 10.16 22.87
CA HIS A 22 23.06 11.37 23.50
C HIS A 22 24.22 12.18 24.07
N THR A 23 24.33 13.44 23.66
CA THR A 23 25.21 14.43 24.23
C THR A 23 24.44 15.73 24.45
N LYS A 24 25.04 16.70 25.15
CA LYS A 24 24.43 18.04 25.32
C LYS A 24 24.25 18.76 23.98
N GLU A 25 25.20 18.61 23.06
CA GLU A 25 25.20 19.24 21.74
C GLU A 25 24.28 18.49 20.76
N ASN A 26 24.16 17.19 20.93
CA ASN A 26 23.34 16.30 20.08
C ASN A 26 22.44 15.42 20.94
N PRO A 27 21.38 15.97 21.54
CA PRO A 27 20.47 15.18 22.38
C PRO A 27 19.68 14.17 21.56
N PHE A 28 19.40 13.01 22.17
CA PHE A 28 18.57 11.97 21.57
C PHE A 28 17.13 12.42 21.34
N ILE A 29 16.60 13.27 22.24
CA ILE A 29 15.19 13.70 22.23
C ILE A 29 15.09 15.20 22.29
N THR A 30 14.19 15.77 21.51
CA THR A 30 13.81 17.18 21.56
C THR A 30 12.30 17.31 21.68
N ALA A 31 11.82 18.00 22.69
CA ALA A 31 10.42 18.39 22.81
C ALA A 31 10.15 19.62 21.94
N VAL A 32 9.02 19.66 21.27
CA VAL A 32 8.71 20.74 20.33
C VAL A 32 7.31 21.28 20.59
N LYS A 33 7.23 22.55 20.97
CA LYS A 33 5.97 23.26 21.07
C LYS A 33 5.56 23.72 19.68
N ALA A 34 4.54 23.08 19.10
CA ALA A 34 4.05 23.37 17.77
C ALA A 34 2.53 23.46 17.74
N SER A 35 1.99 24.02 16.68
CA SER A 35 0.58 23.97 16.34
C SER A 35 0.42 23.51 14.90
N TYR A 36 -0.64 22.76 14.63
CA TYR A 36 -0.92 22.15 13.34
C TYR A 36 -2.21 22.73 12.76
N ASN A 37 -2.20 23.03 11.49
CA ASN A 37 -3.39 23.45 10.76
C ASN A 37 -3.59 22.53 9.57
N TYR A 38 -4.66 21.76 9.62
CA TYR A 38 -5.04 20.82 8.57
C TYR A 38 -5.94 21.52 7.56
N SER A 39 -5.72 21.27 6.30
CA SER A 39 -6.62 21.62 5.21
C SER A 39 -6.76 20.43 4.28
N THR A 40 -7.94 20.19 3.74
CA THR A 40 -8.19 19.07 2.84
C THR A 40 -8.80 19.54 1.53
N PHE A 41 -8.40 18.89 0.44
CA PHE A 41 -8.99 19.03 -0.87
C PHE A 41 -9.17 17.64 -1.48
N HIS A 42 -10.42 17.17 -1.62
CA HIS A 42 -10.75 15.84 -2.13
C HIS A 42 -9.95 14.72 -1.44
N GLY A 43 -9.90 14.75 -0.11
CA GLY A 43 -9.17 13.75 0.69
C GLY A 43 -7.64 13.90 0.73
N ASN A 44 -7.08 14.84 -0.01
CA ASN A 44 -5.68 15.20 0.16
C ASN A 44 -5.50 16.17 1.32
N PHE A 45 -4.74 15.76 2.31
CA PHE A 45 -4.51 16.53 3.53
C PHE A 45 -3.18 17.27 3.49
N GLN A 46 -3.25 18.59 3.57
CA GLN A 46 -2.10 19.47 3.74
C GLN A 46 -1.99 19.90 5.20
N VAL A 47 -0.83 19.69 5.81
CA VAL A 47 -0.57 20.02 7.21
C VAL A 47 0.46 21.13 7.28
N LYS A 48 0.03 22.29 7.80
CA LYS A 48 0.95 23.40 8.09
C LYS A 48 1.33 23.35 9.56
N GLU A 49 2.58 23.01 9.83
CA GLU A 49 3.16 23.04 11.14
C GLU A 49 3.74 24.43 11.43
N LYS A 50 3.43 25.00 12.60
CA LYS A 50 4.03 26.22 13.13
C LYS A 50 4.77 25.90 14.44
N ILE A 51 6.08 25.79 14.34
CA ILE A 51 6.94 25.57 15.51
C ILE A 51 7.07 26.87 16.27
N LYS A 52 6.78 26.84 17.57
CA LYS A 52 6.92 27.97 18.50
C LYS A 52 8.25 27.91 19.28
N LYS A 53 8.64 26.70 19.72
CA LYS A 53 9.87 26.48 20.51
C LYS A 53 10.34 25.05 20.34
N ARG A 54 11.67 24.85 20.31
CA ARG A 54 12.33 23.55 20.45
C ARG A 54 13.07 23.52 21.77
N ILE A 55 12.95 22.45 22.51
CA ILE A 55 13.58 22.24 23.81
C ILE A 55 14.36 20.91 23.73
N PRO A 56 15.66 20.95 23.35
CA PRO A 56 16.50 19.77 23.39
C PRO A 56 16.62 19.28 24.83
N LEU A 57 16.36 18.00 25.10
CA LEU A 57 16.50 17.43 26.43
C LEU A 57 17.97 17.06 26.64
N THR A 58 18.74 18.00 27.20
CA THR A 58 20.21 17.91 27.28
C THR A 58 20.73 17.17 28.50
N TYR A 59 19.86 16.86 29.46
CA TYR A 59 20.21 16.16 30.70
C TYR A 59 19.52 14.79 30.72
N TYR A 60 20.10 13.84 31.46
CA TYR A 60 19.52 12.54 31.69
C TYR A 60 19.81 12.01 33.08
N GLU A 61 18.93 11.12 33.56
CA GLU A 61 19.12 10.37 34.80
C GLU A 61 18.83 8.88 34.50
N ILE A 62 19.71 7.99 34.97
CA ILE A 62 19.56 6.56 34.83
C ILE A 62 18.90 6.03 36.10
N GLU A 63 17.60 5.66 36.01
CA GLU A 63 16.84 5.17 37.15
C GLU A 63 17.05 3.65 37.36
N LYS A 64 17.24 2.89 36.29
CA LYS A 64 17.39 1.43 36.31
C LYS A 64 18.33 0.96 35.21
N LYS A 65 19.24 0.07 35.55
CA LYS A 65 20.14 -0.59 34.58
C LYS A 65 20.25 -2.07 34.92
N LEU A 66 19.58 -2.92 34.16
CA LEU A 66 19.68 -4.38 34.20
C LEU A 66 20.07 -4.88 32.80
N ASN A 67 20.43 -6.16 32.66
CA ASN A 67 20.87 -6.73 31.38
C ASN A 67 19.84 -6.56 30.26
N ASP A 68 18.56 -6.73 30.56
CA ASP A 68 17.45 -6.73 29.60
C ASP A 68 16.48 -5.56 29.77
N GLU A 69 16.70 -4.70 30.76
CA GLU A 69 15.86 -3.53 31.04
C GLU A 69 16.69 -2.32 31.42
N LEU A 70 16.37 -1.19 30.81
CA LEU A 70 16.99 0.10 31.07
C LEU A 70 15.90 1.17 31.19
N ILE A 71 15.99 2.01 32.23
CA ILE A 71 15.10 3.16 32.39
C ILE A 71 15.96 4.42 32.53
N ILE A 72 15.72 5.35 31.61
CA ILE A 72 16.41 6.65 31.56
C ILE A 72 15.34 7.74 31.45
N THR A 73 15.44 8.76 32.29
CA THR A 73 14.68 10.01 32.15
C THR A 73 15.56 11.05 31.48
N PHE A 74 15.13 11.54 30.30
CA PHE A 74 15.74 12.70 29.63
C PHE A 74 14.95 13.95 29.98
N TYR A 75 15.65 15.07 30.26
CA TYR A 75 14.96 16.29 30.68
C TYR A 75 15.76 17.58 30.36
N HIS A 76 15.02 18.68 30.37
CA HIS A 76 15.52 20.04 30.35
C HIS A 76 14.48 20.95 31.01
N ASP A 77 14.88 21.63 32.10
CA ASP A 77 13.97 22.37 32.98
C ASP A 77 12.77 21.48 33.43
N GLU A 78 11.53 21.93 33.20
CA GLU A 78 10.31 21.21 33.58
C GLU A 78 9.83 20.18 32.54
N VAL A 79 10.51 20.08 31.37
CA VAL A 79 10.13 19.15 30.30
C VAL A 79 10.93 17.88 30.41
N SER A 80 10.24 16.75 30.46
CA SER A 80 10.90 15.46 30.60
C SER A 80 10.16 14.34 29.86
N ILE A 81 10.90 13.28 29.56
CA ILE A 81 10.38 12.03 29.03
C ILE A 81 11.14 10.84 29.62
N LYS A 82 10.41 9.89 30.12
CA LYS A 82 10.94 8.62 30.61
C LYS A 82 10.97 7.62 29.46
N VAL A 83 12.13 7.01 29.25
CA VAL A 83 12.37 5.99 28.24
C VAL A 83 12.69 4.67 28.93
N LYS A 84 11.75 3.73 28.82
CA LYS A 84 11.95 2.36 29.28
C LYS A 84 12.32 1.50 28.08
N THR A 85 13.49 0.88 28.10
CA THR A 85 14.00 0.01 27.05
C THR A 85 13.99 -1.43 27.52
N LEU A 86 13.37 -2.30 26.76
CA LEU A 86 13.31 -3.74 27.01
C LEU A 86 13.89 -4.53 25.85
N LYS A 87 14.77 -5.48 26.13
CA LYS A 87 15.16 -6.52 25.18
C LYS A 87 13.96 -7.44 24.97
N VAL A 88 13.44 -7.52 23.73
CA VAL A 88 12.30 -8.39 23.37
C VAL A 88 12.83 -9.80 23.07
N ASP A 89 13.87 -9.89 22.24
CA ASP A 89 14.60 -11.12 21.90
C ASP A 89 16.07 -10.76 21.54
N ASP A 90 16.80 -11.74 21.00
CA ASP A 90 18.22 -11.52 20.62
C ASP A 90 18.38 -10.57 19.44
N CYS A 91 17.34 -10.32 18.68
CA CYS A 91 17.34 -9.48 17.47
C CYS A 91 16.55 -8.17 17.63
N SER A 92 15.84 -7.98 18.73
CA SER A 92 14.96 -6.83 18.87
C SER A 92 14.90 -6.25 20.28
N ILE A 93 14.76 -4.92 20.34
CA ILE A 93 14.53 -4.17 21.57
C ILE A 93 13.37 -3.18 21.35
N ARG A 94 12.61 -2.93 22.41
CA ARG A 94 11.50 -1.97 22.39
C ARG A 94 11.73 -0.87 23.41
N PHE A 95 11.56 0.36 22.94
CA PHE A 95 11.56 1.58 23.74
C PHE A 95 10.12 1.99 24.00
N TYR A 96 9.75 2.18 25.25
CA TYR A 96 8.47 2.75 25.67
C TYR A 96 8.71 4.16 26.14
N PHE A 97 7.84 5.07 25.77
CA PHE A 97 7.94 6.50 26.07
C PHE A 97 6.79 6.91 26.97
N ASP A 98 7.13 7.63 28.04
CA ASP A 98 6.15 8.20 28.97
C ASP A 98 6.59 9.63 29.36
N THR A 99 5.65 10.57 29.31
CA THR A 99 5.93 11.98 29.55
C THR A 99 4.80 12.66 30.30
N PRO A 100 5.11 13.52 31.28
CA PRO A 100 4.12 14.40 31.92
C PRO A 100 3.71 15.59 31.04
N ASN A 101 4.32 15.74 29.84
CA ASN A 101 4.15 16.89 28.95
C ASN A 101 3.43 16.49 27.63
N PRO A 102 2.15 16.07 27.64
CA PRO A 102 1.44 15.59 26.47
C PRO A 102 1.16 16.68 25.41
N GLU A 103 1.31 17.95 25.76
CA GLU A 103 1.10 19.10 24.87
C GLU A 103 2.25 19.34 23.88
N PHE A 104 3.37 18.61 24.02
CA PHE A 104 4.49 18.71 23.11
C PHE A 104 4.40 17.67 21.99
N ALA A 105 4.88 18.06 20.84
CA ALA A 105 5.35 17.15 19.81
C ALA A 105 6.78 16.71 20.12
N TRP A 106 7.20 15.57 19.59
CA TRP A 106 8.47 14.97 19.96
C TRP A 106 9.32 14.62 18.76
N GLU A 107 10.61 14.97 18.81
CA GLU A 107 11.63 14.54 17.85
C GLU A 107 12.56 13.54 18.51
N PHE A 108 12.75 12.41 17.84
CA PHE A 108 13.71 11.37 18.20
C PHE A 108 14.82 11.32 17.16
N HIS A 109 16.05 11.25 17.62
CA HIS A 109 17.22 11.29 16.77
C HIS A 109 17.99 9.98 16.90
N THR A 110 17.89 9.12 15.88
CA THR A 110 18.62 7.85 15.85
C THR A 110 19.92 7.97 15.08
N VAL A 111 20.82 7.02 15.29
CA VAL A 111 22.08 6.95 14.56
C VAL A 111 21.81 6.64 13.10
N GLY A 112 22.45 7.34 12.17
CA GLY A 112 22.50 7.07 10.75
C GLY A 112 23.94 6.75 10.32
N TYR A 113 24.09 6.16 9.13
CA TYR A 113 25.39 5.78 8.58
C TYR A 113 25.61 6.48 7.22
N PRO A 114 26.85 6.95 6.91
CA PRO A 114 27.09 7.81 5.75
C PRO A 114 26.72 7.23 4.38
N THR A 115 26.81 5.90 4.23
CA THR A 115 26.52 5.17 2.99
C THR A 115 25.18 4.45 3.00
N GLU A 116 24.40 4.67 4.05
CA GLU A 116 23.15 4.00 4.30
C GLU A 116 22.06 4.38 3.28
N ALA A 117 21.35 3.40 2.79
CA ALA A 117 20.05 3.56 2.13
C ALA A 117 18.93 3.23 3.12
N ILE A 118 17.83 3.97 3.06
CA ILE A 118 16.63 3.77 3.89
C ILE A 118 15.47 3.41 3.00
N PHE A 119 14.71 2.39 3.38
CA PHE A 119 13.54 1.86 2.68
C PHE A 119 12.32 1.86 3.59
N GLY A 120 11.13 1.68 3.03
CA GLY A 120 9.89 1.61 3.80
C GLY A 120 9.14 2.93 3.86
N GLY A 121 8.60 3.29 5.03
CA GLY A 121 7.74 4.46 5.17
C GLY A 121 6.37 4.31 4.49
N GLY A 122 5.94 3.07 4.23
CA GLY A 122 4.71 2.75 3.52
C GLY A 122 4.83 2.89 2.01
N GLU A 123 3.77 3.30 1.36
CA GLU A 123 3.70 3.40 -0.09
C GLU A 123 4.38 4.66 -0.62
N GLN A 124 5.63 4.55 -1.08
CA GLN A 124 6.43 5.65 -1.59
C GLN A 124 6.66 5.47 -3.10
N TYR A 125 6.00 6.27 -3.93
CA TYR A 125 5.89 6.07 -5.39
C TYR A 125 7.13 6.45 -6.18
N ARG A 126 7.90 7.47 -5.74
CA ARG A 126 8.97 8.05 -6.58
C ARG A 126 10.24 7.24 -6.58
N GLN A 127 10.64 6.74 -5.43
CA GLN A 127 11.92 6.05 -5.28
C GLN A 127 11.93 5.10 -4.10
N LEU A 128 12.79 4.09 -4.19
CA LEU A 128 12.98 3.14 -3.11
C LEU A 128 13.84 3.70 -1.97
N ASN A 129 14.97 4.33 -2.30
CA ASN A 129 15.88 4.87 -1.28
C ASN A 129 15.42 6.24 -0.82
N LEU A 130 15.04 6.35 0.43
CA LEU A 130 14.53 7.55 1.07
C LEU A 130 15.63 8.45 1.68
N ARG A 131 16.92 8.10 1.50
CA ARG A 131 18.02 8.97 1.94
C ARG A 131 17.96 10.32 1.21
N ASN A 132 18.20 11.40 1.92
CA ASN A 132 18.04 12.81 1.55
C ASN A 132 16.57 13.30 1.49
N GLU A 133 15.60 12.44 1.79
CA GLU A 133 14.19 12.81 1.78
C GLU A 133 13.66 13.12 3.18
N ARG A 134 12.51 13.78 3.18
CA ARG A 134 11.59 13.85 4.33
C ARG A 134 10.32 13.10 3.94
N VAL A 135 9.91 12.12 4.67
CA VAL A 135 8.71 11.30 4.46
C VAL A 135 7.61 11.78 5.39
N LYS A 136 6.43 12.07 4.84
CA LYS A 136 5.26 12.53 5.60
C LYS A 136 4.52 11.33 6.19
N ASN A 137 4.16 11.41 7.46
CA ASN A 137 3.31 10.44 8.14
C ASN A 137 1.91 11.03 8.32
N CYS A 138 1.11 10.98 7.28
CA CYS A 138 -0.28 11.41 7.27
C CYS A 138 -0.99 10.69 6.12
N VAL A 139 -1.97 9.88 6.46
CA VAL A 139 -2.81 9.19 5.46
C VAL A 139 -3.52 10.22 4.61
N SER A 140 -3.49 10.08 3.29
CA SER A 140 -3.96 11.13 2.39
C SER A 140 -4.25 10.57 1.00
N GLU A 141 -5.26 11.12 0.32
CA GLU A 141 -5.46 10.90 -1.11
C GLU A 141 -4.19 11.29 -1.88
N HIS A 142 -3.72 10.41 -2.75
CA HIS A 142 -2.66 10.70 -3.69
C HIS A 142 -3.22 11.56 -4.83
N ILE A 143 -2.95 12.87 -4.83
CA ILE A 143 -3.51 13.79 -5.84
C ILE A 143 -2.90 13.55 -7.23
N VAL A 144 -3.38 12.55 -7.92
CA VAL A 144 -3.01 12.23 -9.30
C VAL A 144 -3.65 13.20 -10.33
N ILE A 145 -4.75 13.88 -9.97
CA ILE A 145 -5.47 14.82 -10.87
C ILE A 145 -4.80 16.20 -10.93
N TRP A 146 -4.14 16.64 -9.86
CA TRP A 146 -3.56 17.99 -9.78
C TRP A 146 -2.48 18.29 -10.83
N PRO A 147 -1.54 17.39 -11.13
CA PRO A 147 -0.60 17.60 -12.24
C PRO A 147 -1.27 17.78 -13.59
N ILE A 148 -2.39 17.11 -13.84
CA ILE A 148 -3.17 17.25 -15.07
C ILE A 148 -3.84 18.63 -15.13
N ILE A 149 -4.45 19.06 -14.03
CA ILE A 149 -5.10 20.37 -13.91
C ILE A 149 -4.07 21.48 -14.07
N GLN A 150 -2.92 21.40 -13.44
CA GLN A 150 -1.84 22.37 -13.56
C GLN A 150 -1.32 22.45 -15.00
N LYS A 151 -1.05 21.31 -15.65
CA LYS A 151 -0.60 21.24 -17.03
C LYS A 151 -1.64 21.77 -18.02
N THR A 152 -2.93 21.63 -17.72
CA THR A 152 -4.02 22.01 -18.64
C THR A 152 -4.50 23.44 -18.44
N LEU A 153 -4.59 23.93 -17.19
CA LEU A 153 -5.13 25.26 -16.86
C LEU A 153 -4.06 26.35 -16.76
N LEU A 154 -2.87 26.00 -16.32
CA LEU A 154 -1.81 26.97 -16.05
C LEU A 154 -0.71 26.98 -17.11
N GLY A 155 -0.80 26.14 -18.14
CA GLY A 155 0.00 26.14 -19.41
C GLY A 155 1.51 26.33 -19.31
N PHE A 156 2.03 26.86 -18.22
CA PHE A 156 3.40 27.36 -18.09
C PHE A 156 4.07 27.21 -16.73
N MET A 157 3.46 26.52 -15.77
CA MET A 157 4.23 26.15 -14.61
C MET A 157 4.65 24.68 -14.76
N PRO A 158 5.91 24.41 -15.13
CA PRO A 158 6.46 23.11 -14.81
C PRO A 158 6.26 22.95 -13.31
N TYR A 159 5.70 21.85 -12.88
CA TYR A 159 5.81 21.37 -11.51
C TYR A 159 7.30 21.19 -11.23
N LYS A 160 7.99 22.33 -11.08
CA LYS A 160 9.34 22.38 -10.58
C LYS A 160 9.20 22.21 -9.09
N GLU A 161 9.41 21.01 -8.64
CA GLU A 161 9.79 20.71 -7.30
C GLU A 161 10.99 21.57 -6.86
N LYS A 162 10.70 22.80 -6.52
CA LYS A 162 11.59 23.54 -5.64
C LYS A 162 11.32 23.03 -4.24
N GLY A 163 12.06 21.97 -3.89
CA GLY A 163 12.24 21.47 -2.55
C GLY A 163 10.93 21.09 -1.84
N HIS A 164 10.72 19.78 -1.63
CA HIS A 164 9.87 19.24 -0.58
C HIS A 164 8.36 19.11 -0.83
N PHE A 165 7.91 18.80 -2.03
CA PHE A 165 6.60 18.20 -2.15
C PHE A 165 6.76 16.67 -2.12
N TYR A 166 6.41 16.10 -0.93
CA TYR A 166 6.19 14.65 -0.83
C TYR A 166 5.01 14.33 -1.70
N ILE A 167 5.10 13.22 -2.42
CA ILE A 167 3.91 12.61 -2.96
C ILE A 167 3.13 12.12 -1.74
N ASP A 168 1.95 12.69 -1.53
CA ASP A 168 1.02 12.17 -0.53
C ASP A 168 0.67 10.73 -0.88
N THR A 169 0.41 9.91 0.12
CA THR A 169 0.19 8.49 -0.06
C THR A 169 -1.04 8.00 0.71
N TYR A 170 -1.71 7.01 0.16
CA TYR A 170 -2.80 6.28 0.82
C TYR A 170 -2.34 5.47 2.02
N ALA A 171 -1.07 5.09 2.06
CA ALA A 171 -0.54 4.15 3.05
C ALA A 171 0.82 4.56 3.60
N PRO A 172 0.93 5.68 4.34
CA PRO A 172 2.14 5.99 5.10
C PRO A 172 2.27 4.99 6.25
N MET A 173 3.49 4.53 6.51
CA MET A 173 3.81 3.65 7.64
C MET A 173 5.04 4.15 8.37
N THR A 174 5.12 3.87 9.66
CA THR A 174 6.24 4.31 10.50
C THR A 174 7.37 3.28 10.60
N THR A 175 7.35 2.27 9.72
CA THR A 175 8.38 1.24 9.61
C THR A 175 9.40 1.60 8.55
N PHE A 176 10.67 1.69 8.92
CA PHE A 176 11.81 1.97 8.04
C PHE A 176 12.87 0.90 8.20
N VAL A 177 13.43 0.45 7.08
CA VAL A 177 14.47 -0.58 7.01
C VAL A 177 15.74 0.02 6.41
N SER A 178 16.88 -0.23 7.04
CA SER A 178 18.18 0.23 6.60
C SER A 178 18.96 -0.82 5.81
N SER A 179 19.74 -0.36 4.82
CA SER A 179 20.74 -1.22 4.15
C SER A 179 21.80 -1.75 5.14
N GLU A 180 21.94 -1.13 6.32
CA GLU A 180 22.79 -1.57 7.42
C GLU A 180 22.19 -2.72 8.26
N LYS A 181 21.10 -3.32 7.80
CA LYS A 181 20.42 -4.48 8.39
C LYS A 181 19.81 -4.21 9.77
N TYR A 182 19.16 -3.08 9.90
CA TYR A 182 18.25 -2.80 11.01
C TYR A 182 16.91 -2.25 10.50
N ALA A 183 15.91 -2.30 11.35
CA ALA A 183 14.62 -1.62 11.13
C ALA A 183 14.20 -0.85 12.37
N ILE A 184 13.46 0.23 12.14
CA ILE A 184 12.83 1.05 13.18
C ILE A 184 11.35 1.16 12.86
N ARG A 185 10.49 0.95 13.87
CA ARG A 185 9.05 1.22 13.77
C ARG A 185 8.56 1.96 15.00
N PHE A 186 7.90 3.09 14.78
CA PHE A 186 7.22 3.83 15.85
C PHE A 186 5.75 3.45 15.94
N GLU A 187 5.24 3.31 17.15
CA GLU A 187 3.82 3.16 17.45
C GLU A 187 3.26 4.54 17.79
N THR A 188 2.65 5.17 16.81
CA THR A 188 2.11 6.53 16.87
C THR A 188 0.93 6.65 15.91
N SER A 189 0.01 7.56 16.17
CA SER A 189 -1.24 7.74 15.42
C SER A 189 -1.37 9.12 14.80
N LYS A 190 -0.80 10.16 15.41
CA LYS A 190 -0.92 11.54 14.91
C LYS A 190 0.04 11.83 13.75
N TYR A 191 -0.20 12.97 13.11
CA TYR A 191 0.69 13.52 12.08
C TYR A 191 2.16 13.51 12.50
N GLY A 192 3.01 13.26 11.54
CA GLY A 192 4.45 13.34 11.73
C GLY A 192 5.22 13.37 10.41
N TYR A 193 6.53 13.33 10.53
CA TYR A 193 7.43 13.11 9.41
C TYR A 193 8.74 12.47 9.86
N GLN A 194 9.43 11.83 8.93
CA GLN A 194 10.76 11.30 9.09
C GLN A 194 11.70 12.00 8.13
N GLU A 195 12.89 12.39 8.60
CA GLU A 195 13.86 13.12 7.81
C GLU A 195 15.21 12.41 7.79
N PHE A 196 15.69 12.07 6.60
CA PHE A 196 16.91 11.30 6.36
C PHE A 196 17.98 12.12 5.63
N LYS A 197 18.01 13.44 5.84
CA LYS A 197 18.90 14.37 5.13
C LYS A 197 20.33 14.38 5.67
N GLU A 198 20.49 14.13 6.95
CA GLU A 198 21.79 14.07 7.57
C GLU A 198 22.41 12.68 7.44
N LYS A 199 23.73 12.60 7.15
CA LYS A 199 24.41 11.33 6.90
C LYS A 199 24.57 10.45 8.14
N THR A 200 24.61 11.05 9.31
CA THR A 200 24.91 10.34 10.57
C THR A 200 23.76 10.35 11.57
N ARG A 201 22.63 10.94 11.18
CA ARG A 201 21.48 11.13 12.04
C ARG A 201 20.16 11.02 11.27
N ASN A 202 19.21 10.29 11.81
CA ASN A 202 17.86 10.20 11.29
C ASN A 202 16.91 10.90 12.28
N VAL A 203 15.95 11.67 11.79
CA VAL A 203 14.99 12.41 12.61
C VAL A 203 13.60 11.80 12.44
N PHE A 204 12.94 11.49 13.56
CA PHE A 204 11.57 11.01 13.62
C PHE A 204 10.74 11.98 14.45
N ARG A 205 9.84 12.69 13.82
CA ARG A 205 9.02 13.71 14.46
C ARG A 205 7.55 13.37 14.41
N TYR A 206 6.88 13.50 15.57
CA TYR A 206 5.44 13.23 15.71
C TYR A 206 4.74 14.30 16.51
N ALA A 207 3.48 14.60 16.19
CA ALA A 207 2.64 15.58 16.88
C ALA A 207 2.14 15.09 18.24
N GLU A 208 2.59 13.94 18.68
CA GLU A 208 2.33 13.35 19.99
C GLU A 208 3.59 12.63 20.51
N CYS A 209 3.58 12.20 21.75
CA CYS A 209 4.55 11.24 22.25
C CYS A 209 4.18 9.85 21.73
N PRO A 210 5.01 9.19 20.91
CA PRO A 210 4.76 7.82 20.48
C PRO A 210 4.67 6.87 21.69
N LYS A 211 3.83 5.84 21.60
CA LYS A 211 3.73 4.83 22.66
C LYS A 211 5.00 4.01 22.78
N SER A 212 5.58 3.65 21.63
CA SER A 212 6.81 2.86 21.60
C SER A 212 7.58 3.05 20.30
N MET A 213 8.85 2.61 20.32
CA MET A 213 9.70 2.39 19.15
C MET A 213 10.26 0.97 19.23
N LEU A 214 10.01 0.16 18.20
CA LEU A 214 10.69 -1.13 18.03
C LEU A 214 11.94 -0.93 17.18
N TYR A 215 13.06 -1.42 17.65
CA TYR A 215 14.32 -1.51 16.91
C TYR A 215 14.66 -2.98 16.68
N VAL A 216 14.88 -3.35 15.43
CA VAL A 216 15.16 -4.72 14.98
C VAL A 216 16.53 -4.75 14.31
N MET A 217 17.31 -5.79 14.56
CA MET A 217 18.51 -6.13 13.80
C MET A 217 18.39 -7.52 13.23
N GLY A 218 18.80 -7.70 11.97
CA GLY A 218 18.84 -9.00 11.33
C GLY A 218 20.14 -9.20 10.55
N LYS A 219 20.46 -10.45 10.23
CA LYS A 219 21.60 -10.78 9.36
C LYS A 219 21.34 -10.39 7.90
N ASP A 220 20.07 -10.38 7.51
CA ASP A 220 19.60 -10.09 6.16
C ASP A 220 18.18 -9.47 6.17
N PHE A 221 17.69 -9.03 5.01
CA PHE A 221 16.36 -8.42 4.89
C PHE A 221 15.22 -9.42 5.17
N LYS A 222 15.40 -10.71 4.89
CA LYS A 222 14.39 -11.75 5.16
C LYS A 222 14.19 -11.92 6.66
N GLU A 223 15.27 -11.98 7.43
CA GLU A 223 15.19 -12.08 8.88
C GLU A 223 14.53 -10.83 9.49
N ILE A 224 14.88 -9.63 9.02
CA ILE A 224 14.22 -8.39 9.45
C ILE A 224 12.72 -8.45 9.19
N GLY A 225 12.31 -8.82 7.98
CA GLY A 225 10.89 -8.96 7.62
C GLY A 225 10.17 -9.97 8.51
N THR A 226 10.80 -11.11 8.77
CA THR A 226 10.25 -12.16 9.64
C THR A 226 10.10 -11.70 11.09
N ILE A 227 11.06 -10.94 11.62
CA ILE A 227 10.97 -10.38 12.98
C ILE A 227 9.84 -9.34 13.06
N LEU A 228 9.75 -8.47 12.07
CA LEU A 228 8.66 -7.47 11.98
C LEU A 228 7.29 -8.15 11.89
N ALA A 229 7.17 -9.25 11.15
CA ALA A 229 5.93 -10.02 11.02
C ALA A 229 5.56 -10.81 12.29
N ARG A 230 6.52 -11.22 13.12
CA ARG A 230 6.20 -11.79 14.45
C ARG A 230 5.52 -10.78 15.36
N ASP A 231 5.89 -9.52 15.28
CA ASP A 231 5.28 -8.45 16.06
C ASP A 231 3.92 -8.01 15.49
N ILE A 232 3.84 -7.85 14.17
CA ILE A 232 2.59 -7.55 13.44
C ILE A 232 2.44 -8.55 12.29
N PRO A 233 1.66 -9.64 12.46
CA PRO A 233 1.53 -10.67 11.44
C PRO A 233 0.77 -10.19 10.20
N ASN A 234 1.07 -10.78 9.06
CA ASN A 234 0.32 -10.61 7.83
C ASN A 234 -0.92 -11.51 7.83
N ASN A 235 -1.95 -11.11 7.08
CA ASN A 235 -3.10 -11.96 6.82
C ASN A 235 -2.70 -13.10 5.85
N GLU A 236 -3.05 -14.35 6.19
CA GLU A 236 -2.62 -15.55 5.47
C GLU A 236 -3.74 -16.15 4.60
N ARG A 237 -4.48 -15.32 3.83
CA ARG A 237 -5.72 -15.76 3.20
C ARG A 237 -5.92 -15.30 1.77
N ILE A 238 -5.03 -15.70 0.86
CA ILE A 238 -5.36 -15.60 -0.57
C ILE A 238 -6.09 -16.89 -0.99
N PRO A 239 -7.38 -16.82 -1.39
CA PRO A 239 -8.08 -18.00 -1.92
C PRO A 239 -7.44 -18.50 -3.21
N ASP A 240 -7.41 -19.81 -3.41
CA ASP A 240 -6.78 -20.46 -4.57
C ASP A 240 -7.28 -19.96 -5.92
N TRP A 241 -8.55 -19.57 -6.00
CA TRP A 241 -9.16 -19.10 -7.24
C TRP A 241 -8.53 -17.79 -7.76
N VAL A 242 -7.89 -17.00 -6.91
CA VAL A 242 -7.21 -15.74 -7.30
C VAL A 242 -6.11 -16.00 -8.33
N TYR A 243 -5.46 -17.17 -8.28
CA TYR A 243 -4.39 -17.55 -9.20
C TYR A 243 -4.90 -18.15 -10.53
N ASN A 244 -6.21 -18.29 -10.71
CA ASN A 244 -6.79 -19.01 -11.85
C ASN A 244 -7.01 -18.13 -13.09
N GLY A 245 -6.47 -16.92 -13.12
CA GLY A 245 -6.54 -16.03 -14.29
C GLY A 245 -6.79 -14.57 -13.95
N LEU A 246 -7.27 -13.84 -14.93
CA LEU A 246 -7.60 -12.43 -14.83
C LEU A 246 -8.86 -12.21 -13.98
N ILE A 247 -8.81 -11.30 -13.02
CA ILE A 247 -9.99 -10.65 -12.45
C ILE A 247 -10.34 -9.48 -13.39
N LEU A 248 -11.38 -9.67 -14.18
CA LEU A 248 -11.83 -8.73 -15.20
C LEU A 248 -12.67 -7.62 -14.57
N GLY A 249 -12.18 -6.38 -14.57
CA GLY A 249 -12.99 -5.23 -14.18
C GLY A 249 -13.95 -4.83 -15.33
N VAL A 250 -15.25 -4.86 -15.07
CA VAL A 250 -16.31 -4.47 -16.02
C VAL A 250 -17.42 -3.73 -15.30
N GLN A 251 -17.96 -2.71 -15.92
CA GLN A 251 -19.09 -1.93 -15.44
C GLN A 251 -20.22 -1.94 -16.48
N GLY A 252 -21.45 -1.65 -16.07
CA GLY A 252 -22.57 -1.48 -16.98
C GLY A 252 -23.59 -2.60 -16.93
N GLY A 253 -23.61 -3.35 -15.83
CA GLY A 253 -24.60 -4.38 -15.57
C GLY A 253 -24.09 -5.79 -15.85
N ILE A 254 -24.84 -6.77 -15.32
CA ILE A 254 -24.41 -8.17 -15.32
C ILE A 254 -24.36 -8.77 -16.74
N ASP A 255 -25.28 -8.39 -17.62
CA ASP A 255 -25.30 -8.93 -18.99
C ASP A 255 -24.05 -8.54 -19.76
N ARG A 256 -23.64 -7.27 -19.70
CA ARG A 256 -22.40 -6.80 -20.30
C ARG A 256 -21.17 -7.46 -19.66
N ALA A 257 -21.18 -7.61 -18.35
CA ALA A 257 -20.07 -8.22 -17.62
C ALA A 257 -19.85 -9.68 -18.05
N GLU A 258 -20.92 -10.45 -18.17
CA GLU A 258 -20.86 -11.83 -18.69
C GLU A 258 -20.50 -11.89 -20.17
N GLU A 259 -21.02 -10.99 -21.01
CA GLU A 259 -20.66 -10.91 -22.43
C GLU A 259 -19.14 -10.71 -22.62
N MET A 260 -18.53 -9.73 -21.90
CA MET A 260 -17.11 -9.45 -22.01
C MET A 260 -16.25 -10.60 -21.46
N ALA A 261 -16.67 -11.21 -20.36
CA ALA A 261 -16.00 -12.39 -19.82
C ALA A 261 -16.08 -13.59 -20.79
N ASN A 262 -17.23 -13.84 -21.39
CA ASN A 262 -17.41 -14.89 -22.37
C ASN A 262 -16.54 -14.66 -23.62
N LYS A 263 -16.47 -13.43 -24.14
CA LYS A 263 -15.58 -13.07 -25.25
C LYS A 263 -14.11 -13.45 -24.97
N LEU A 264 -13.64 -13.19 -23.75
CA LEU A 264 -12.29 -13.57 -23.33
C LEU A 264 -12.12 -15.09 -23.24
N ILE A 265 -13.08 -15.78 -22.60
CA ILE A 265 -13.04 -17.23 -22.38
C ILE A 265 -13.14 -18.00 -23.71
N ASP A 266 -14.03 -17.59 -24.59
CA ASP A 266 -14.22 -18.20 -25.91
C ASP A 266 -12.96 -18.05 -26.77
N ALA A 267 -12.22 -16.98 -26.61
CA ALA A 267 -10.91 -16.80 -27.25
C ALA A 267 -9.78 -17.63 -26.59
N GLY A 268 -10.02 -18.24 -25.41
CA GLY A 268 -9.04 -19.08 -24.68
C GLY A 268 -8.31 -18.37 -23.53
N ALA A 269 -8.70 -17.14 -23.17
CA ALA A 269 -8.15 -16.46 -22.00
C ALA A 269 -8.64 -17.11 -20.69
N LYS A 270 -7.82 -17.02 -19.65
CA LYS A 270 -8.18 -17.50 -18.31
C LYS A 270 -8.75 -16.34 -17.50
N VAL A 271 -10.01 -16.48 -17.10
CA VAL A 271 -10.74 -15.50 -16.28
C VAL A 271 -11.09 -16.17 -14.95
N SER A 272 -10.55 -15.66 -13.85
CA SER A 272 -10.83 -16.17 -12.50
C SER A 272 -12.01 -15.49 -11.85
N GLY A 273 -12.29 -14.25 -12.23
CA GLY A 273 -13.39 -13.48 -11.68
C GLY A 273 -13.80 -12.29 -12.52
N ILE A 274 -14.97 -11.77 -12.24
CA ILE A 274 -15.52 -10.54 -12.80
C ILE A 274 -15.72 -9.57 -11.65
N TRP A 275 -15.11 -8.40 -11.74
CA TRP A 275 -15.24 -7.34 -10.74
C TRP A 275 -16.13 -6.22 -11.27
N CYS A 276 -17.28 -6.06 -10.64
CA CYS A 276 -18.28 -5.04 -10.97
C CYS A 276 -18.37 -4.02 -9.84
N GLN A 277 -17.65 -2.91 -9.95
CA GLN A 277 -17.70 -1.87 -8.90
C GLN A 277 -19.06 -1.16 -8.83
N ASP A 278 -19.84 -1.17 -9.91
CA ASP A 278 -21.16 -0.54 -10.02
C ASP A 278 -22.34 -1.49 -9.72
N TRP A 279 -22.09 -2.58 -8.99
CA TRP A 279 -23.14 -3.52 -8.57
C TRP A 279 -24.28 -2.85 -7.77
N SER A 280 -23.97 -1.75 -7.07
CA SER A 280 -24.93 -0.94 -6.32
C SER A 280 -25.49 0.25 -7.11
N GLY A 281 -25.27 0.27 -8.43
CA GLY A 281 -25.79 1.31 -9.33
C GLY A 281 -24.77 2.37 -9.74
N LYS A 282 -25.26 3.28 -10.59
CA LYS A 282 -24.49 4.40 -11.15
C LYS A 282 -25.16 5.74 -10.91
N LYS A 283 -24.34 6.77 -10.67
CA LYS A 283 -24.74 8.16 -10.65
C LYS A 283 -24.11 8.91 -11.82
N ILE A 284 -24.92 9.64 -12.57
CA ILE A 284 -24.41 10.52 -13.64
C ILE A 284 -24.01 11.83 -13.03
N THR A 285 -22.76 12.22 -13.24
CA THR A 285 -22.18 13.48 -12.73
C THR A 285 -21.50 14.25 -13.85
N ALA A 286 -21.00 15.45 -13.58
CA ALA A 286 -20.23 16.24 -14.53
C ALA A 286 -18.90 15.53 -14.96
N ALA A 287 -18.38 14.61 -14.15
CA ALA A 287 -17.21 13.77 -14.48
C ALA A 287 -17.58 12.45 -15.16
N GLY A 288 -18.82 12.26 -15.57
CA GLY A 288 -19.31 11.03 -16.19
C GLY A 288 -20.07 10.11 -15.23
N LYS A 289 -20.06 8.81 -15.54
CA LYS A 289 -20.71 7.79 -14.74
C LYS A 289 -19.84 7.42 -13.55
N GLN A 290 -20.38 7.52 -12.35
CA GLN A 290 -19.71 7.17 -11.09
C GLN A 290 -20.54 6.13 -10.33
N VAL A 291 -19.90 5.35 -9.45
CA VAL A 291 -20.57 4.37 -8.58
C VAL A 291 -21.56 5.08 -7.67
N TYR A 292 -22.74 4.51 -7.51
CA TYR A 292 -23.76 4.97 -6.59
C TYR A 292 -23.55 4.33 -5.22
N TRP A 293 -23.05 5.12 -4.26
CA TRP A 293 -22.68 4.62 -2.93
C TRP A 293 -23.91 4.42 -2.04
N ASN A 294 -24.61 3.32 -2.28
CA ASN A 294 -25.83 2.96 -1.54
C ASN A 294 -25.82 1.49 -1.02
N TRP A 295 -24.83 0.71 -1.35
CA TRP A 295 -24.49 -0.66 -0.92
C TRP A 295 -25.67 -1.66 -0.87
N GLU A 296 -26.54 -1.54 -1.83
CA GLU A 296 -27.62 -2.48 -2.15
C GLU A 296 -27.58 -2.77 -3.66
N VAL A 297 -28.05 -3.94 -4.07
CA VAL A 297 -28.05 -4.32 -5.47
C VAL A 297 -28.91 -3.36 -6.30
N ASP A 298 -28.37 -2.86 -7.40
CA ASP A 298 -29.18 -2.20 -8.43
C ASP A 298 -29.84 -3.28 -9.31
N GLU A 299 -31.09 -3.61 -9.01
CA GLU A 299 -31.85 -4.64 -9.74
C GLU A 299 -32.09 -4.31 -11.22
N THR A 300 -31.87 -3.05 -11.64
CA THR A 300 -31.96 -2.65 -13.06
C THR A 300 -30.71 -3.05 -13.82
N LEU A 301 -29.53 -2.87 -13.22
CA LEU A 301 -28.26 -3.21 -13.84
C LEU A 301 -27.87 -4.67 -13.56
N TYR A 302 -28.26 -5.21 -12.41
CA TYR A 302 -27.89 -6.53 -11.93
C TYR A 302 -29.11 -7.36 -11.52
N PRO A 303 -30.08 -7.61 -12.45
CA PRO A 303 -31.25 -8.40 -12.14
C PRO A 303 -30.89 -9.87 -11.82
N ASN A 304 -31.56 -10.43 -10.80
CA ASN A 304 -31.34 -11.80 -10.33
C ASN A 304 -29.85 -12.09 -10.00
N LEU A 305 -29.16 -11.13 -9.38
CA LEU A 305 -27.70 -11.20 -9.18
C LEU A 305 -27.27 -12.48 -8.46
N LYS A 306 -28.00 -12.94 -7.45
CA LYS A 306 -27.69 -14.15 -6.70
C LYS A 306 -27.62 -15.40 -7.57
N GLU A 307 -28.61 -15.60 -8.42
CA GLU A 307 -28.70 -16.73 -9.36
C GLU A 307 -27.60 -16.64 -10.43
N ARG A 308 -27.32 -15.42 -10.90
CA ARG A 308 -26.24 -15.16 -11.88
C ARG A 308 -24.87 -15.48 -11.28
N ILE A 309 -24.60 -15.05 -10.03
CA ILE A 309 -23.36 -15.40 -9.31
C ILE A 309 -23.23 -16.92 -9.13
N ALA A 310 -24.31 -17.60 -8.76
CA ALA A 310 -24.29 -19.06 -8.62
C ALA A 310 -23.96 -19.77 -9.95
N SER A 311 -24.50 -19.28 -11.06
CA SER A 311 -24.18 -19.76 -12.41
C SER A 311 -22.73 -19.54 -12.80
N LEU A 312 -22.20 -18.32 -12.55
CA LEU A 312 -20.79 -18.00 -12.79
C LEU A 312 -19.86 -18.89 -11.95
N LYS A 313 -20.18 -19.06 -10.68
CA LYS A 313 -19.42 -19.93 -9.76
C LYS A 313 -19.39 -21.38 -10.23
N GLY A 314 -20.50 -21.89 -10.75
CA GLY A 314 -20.57 -23.23 -11.39
C GLY A 314 -19.64 -23.39 -12.59
N ARG A 315 -19.25 -22.30 -13.23
CA ARG A 315 -18.28 -22.25 -14.34
C ARG A 315 -16.86 -21.95 -13.89
N GLY A 316 -16.62 -21.83 -12.58
CA GLY A 316 -15.30 -21.49 -11.99
C GLY A 316 -14.98 -19.99 -11.99
N ILE A 317 -15.94 -19.13 -12.30
CA ILE A 317 -15.78 -17.67 -12.36
C ILE A 317 -16.35 -17.07 -11.09
N ARG A 318 -15.56 -16.24 -10.37
CA ARG A 318 -15.99 -15.55 -9.16
C ARG A 318 -16.57 -14.18 -9.49
N PHE A 319 -17.51 -13.72 -8.68
CA PHE A 319 -18.05 -12.37 -8.80
C PHE A 319 -17.53 -11.51 -7.65
N LEU A 320 -16.99 -10.33 -8.00
CA LEU A 320 -16.45 -9.38 -7.05
C LEU A 320 -17.24 -8.06 -7.10
N GLY A 321 -17.50 -7.54 -5.91
CA GLY A 321 -18.15 -6.24 -5.71
C GLY A 321 -17.17 -5.11 -5.33
N TYR A 322 -17.75 -4.10 -4.72
CA TYR A 322 -17.06 -2.87 -4.27
C TYR A 322 -17.81 -2.29 -3.09
N ILE A 323 -17.09 -1.80 -2.10
CA ILE A 323 -17.65 -1.05 -0.98
C ILE A 323 -16.64 0.01 -0.50
N ASN A 324 -17.13 1.10 0.06
CA ASN A 324 -16.33 2.09 0.76
C ASN A 324 -17.10 2.67 1.97
N PRO A 325 -16.48 3.43 2.88
CA PRO A 325 -17.15 3.92 4.09
C PRO A 325 -18.03 5.16 3.85
N TYR A 326 -18.45 5.43 2.62
CA TYR A 326 -19.27 6.60 2.29
C TYR A 326 -20.65 6.24 1.78
N LEU A 327 -21.57 7.18 1.93
CA LEU A 327 -22.93 7.12 1.43
C LEU A 327 -23.23 8.38 0.61
N VAL A 328 -23.75 8.19 -0.60
CA VAL A 328 -24.10 9.32 -1.46
C VAL A 328 -25.13 10.20 -0.79
N LYS A 329 -24.87 11.51 -0.72
CA LYS A 329 -25.78 12.49 -0.11
C LYS A 329 -27.18 12.38 -0.70
N ASP A 330 -28.18 12.42 0.18
CA ASP A 330 -29.61 12.35 -0.13
C ASP A 330 -30.06 10.98 -0.74
N GLY A 331 -29.20 9.96 -0.74
CA GLY A 331 -29.57 8.59 -1.08
C GLY A 331 -30.38 7.90 0.03
N PRO A 332 -31.09 6.79 -0.29
CA PRO A 332 -31.92 6.09 0.70
C PRO A 332 -31.12 5.65 1.94
N LEU A 333 -29.97 5.01 1.75
CA LEU A 333 -29.14 4.53 2.84
C LEU A 333 -28.48 5.68 3.62
N TYR A 334 -28.10 6.77 2.94
CA TYR A 334 -27.62 7.98 3.60
C TYR A 334 -28.67 8.55 4.53
N ASN A 335 -29.95 8.70 4.07
CA ASN A 335 -31.02 9.24 4.90
C ASN A 335 -31.29 8.33 6.11
N TYR A 336 -31.32 7.01 5.90
CA TYR A 336 -31.49 6.04 6.98
C TYR A 336 -30.38 6.17 8.03
N CYS A 337 -29.10 6.17 7.63
CA CYS A 337 -27.99 6.30 8.57
C CYS A 337 -27.93 7.67 9.26
N LYS A 338 -28.31 8.74 8.54
CA LYS A 338 -28.44 10.09 9.11
C LYS A 338 -29.48 10.14 10.22
N ASP A 339 -30.67 9.57 9.96
CA ASP A 339 -31.78 9.56 10.95
C ASP A 339 -31.43 8.74 12.20
N LYS A 340 -30.55 7.74 12.06
CA LYS A 340 -29.99 6.95 13.17
C LYS A 340 -28.85 7.63 13.92
N GLY A 341 -28.29 8.73 13.38
CA GLY A 341 -27.11 9.38 13.96
C GLY A 341 -25.81 8.59 13.75
N TRP A 342 -25.69 7.82 12.67
CA TRP A 342 -24.57 6.92 12.37
C TRP A 342 -23.51 7.52 11.46
N LEU A 343 -23.66 8.77 11.08
CA LEU A 343 -22.72 9.49 10.22
C LEU A 343 -21.87 10.46 11.05
N ILE A 344 -20.61 10.65 10.65
CA ILE A 344 -19.74 11.65 11.30
C ILE A 344 -20.31 13.05 11.15
N LEU A 345 -20.08 13.91 12.16
CA LEU A 345 -20.61 15.26 12.21
C LEU A 345 -19.51 16.33 12.09
N ASN A 346 -19.88 17.49 11.58
CA ASN A 346 -19.05 18.68 11.63
C ASN A 346 -19.22 19.42 12.98
N LYS A 347 -18.43 20.47 13.21
CA LYS A 347 -18.48 21.27 14.45
C LYS A 347 -19.82 21.96 14.74
N LYS A 348 -20.75 21.99 13.78
CA LYS A 348 -22.10 22.51 13.96
C LYS A 348 -23.11 21.43 14.36
N GLY A 349 -22.68 20.17 14.45
CA GLY A 349 -23.55 19.03 14.70
C GLY A 349 -24.35 18.58 13.46
N GLU A 350 -23.96 19.00 12.26
CA GLU A 350 -24.55 18.57 11.00
C GLU A 350 -23.69 17.43 10.41
N VAL A 351 -24.26 16.59 9.54
CA VAL A 351 -23.48 15.55 8.84
C VAL A 351 -22.28 16.19 8.12
N TYR A 352 -21.10 15.67 8.38
CA TYR A 352 -19.89 16.10 7.68
C TYR A 352 -19.89 15.53 6.26
N HIS A 353 -20.01 16.41 5.26
CA HIS A 353 -19.93 16.00 3.87
C HIS A 353 -18.49 16.06 3.38
N VAL A 354 -17.98 14.92 2.96
CA VAL A 354 -16.72 14.83 2.22
C VAL A 354 -17.01 14.97 0.74
N LYS A 355 -16.18 15.70 0.03
CA LYS A 355 -16.31 15.83 -1.42
C LYS A 355 -15.39 14.81 -2.09
N SER A 356 -15.99 13.83 -2.73
CA SER A 356 -15.28 12.92 -3.62
C SER A 356 -15.56 13.30 -5.06
N THR A 357 -14.52 13.43 -5.87
CA THR A 357 -14.59 13.83 -7.28
C THR A 357 -15.59 14.94 -7.57
N THR A 358 -16.88 14.66 -7.76
CA THR A 358 -17.90 15.63 -8.21
C THR A 358 -19.17 15.68 -7.36
N PHE A 359 -19.26 14.85 -6.31
CA PHE A 359 -20.45 14.84 -5.44
C PHE A 359 -20.09 14.77 -3.96
N ASP A 360 -21.05 15.18 -3.13
CA ASP A 360 -20.93 15.15 -1.68
C ASP A 360 -21.41 13.79 -1.15
N ALA A 361 -20.70 13.27 -0.15
CA ALA A 361 -21.06 12.04 0.55
C ALA A 361 -20.97 12.22 2.07
N GLY A 362 -21.82 11.53 2.81
CA GLY A 362 -21.66 11.34 4.25
C GLY A 362 -20.71 10.17 4.50
N MET A 363 -19.94 10.23 5.59
CA MET A 363 -19.06 9.16 6.01
C MET A 363 -19.68 8.41 7.18
N MET A 364 -19.67 7.07 7.13
CA MET A 364 -20.07 6.22 8.24
C MET A 364 -19.14 6.45 9.43
N ASP A 365 -19.72 6.58 10.62
CA ASP A 365 -18.92 6.67 11.85
C ASP A 365 -18.50 5.27 12.31
N LEU A 366 -17.29 4.89 11.97
CA LEU A 366 -16.72 3.58 12.32
C LEU A 366 -16.37 3.43 13.81
N THR A 367 -16.62 4.48 14.62
CA THR A 367 -16.53 4.41 16.09
C THR A 367 -17.88 4.18 16.76
N ASN A 368 -18.98 4.30 15.99
CA ASN A 368 -20.32 4.06 16.50
C ASN A 368 -20.64 2.54 16.41
N PRO A 369 -20.87 1.85 17.55
CA PRO A 369 -21.07 0.41 17.57
C PRO A 369 -22.30 -0.05 16.77
N GLU A 370 -23.39 0.73 16.74
CA GLU A 370 -24.58 0.40 15.97
C GLU A 370 -24.32 0.51 14.46
N MET A 371 -23.52 1.51 14.02
CA MET A 371 -23.09 1.63 12.63
C MET A 371 -22.16 0.47 12.23
N VAL A 372 -21.25 0.10 13.12
CA VAL A 372 -20.32 -1.03 12.89
C VAL A 372 -21.09 -2.34 12.73
N GLU A 373 -22.04 -2.63 13.61
CA GLU A 373 -22.91 -3.80 13.51
C GLU A 373 -23.69 -3.80 12.19
N TYR A 374 -24.29 -2.67 11.82
CA TYR A 374 -25.02 -2.54 10.56
C TYR A 374 -24.14 -2.73 9.33
N LEU A 375 -22.93 -2.16 9.35
CA LEU A 375 -21.92 -2.34 8.29
C LEU A 375 -21.59 -3.83 8.12
N GLN A 376 -21.29 -4.52 9.22
CA GLN A 376 -20.85 -5.90 9.18
C GLN A 376 -21.99 -6.86 8.83
N GLU A 377 -23.13 -6.77 9.53
CA GLU A 377 -24.23 -7.73 9.40
C GLU A 377 -25.09 -7.45 8.15
N THR A 378 -25.35 -6.16 7.86
CA THR A 378 -26.25 -5.82 6.75
C THR A 378 -25.48 -5.53 5.46
N LEU A 379 -24.53 -4.57 5.48
CA LEU A 379 -23.92 -4.12 4.23
C LEU A 379 -22.94 -5.15 3.66
N ILE A 380 -22.11 -5.76 4.51
CA ILE A 380 -21.12 -6.73 4.04
C ILE A 380 -21.72 -8.15 3.97
N LYS A 381 -22.24 -8.69 5.08
CA LYS A 381 -22.72 -10.08 5.09
C LYS A 381 -23.98 -10.25 4.24
N LYS A 382 -25.07 -9.59 4.62
CA LYS A 382 -26.37 -9.79 3.95
C LYS A 382 -26.37 -9.31 2.49
N ASN A 383 -25.89 -8.05 2.24
CA ASN A 383 -25.99 -7.42 0.93
C ASN A 383 -24.87 -7.84 -0.04
N MET A 384 -23.81 -8.50 0.43
CA MET A 384 -22.71 -8.96 -0.41
C MET A 384 -22.46 -10.46 -0.27
N LEU A 385 -22.10 -10.96 0.90
CA LEU A 385 -21.64 -12.34 1.06
C LEU A 385 -22.79 -13.37 0.89
N ASP A 386 -23.99 -13.09 1.39
CA ASP A 386 -25.19 -13.94 1.23
C ASP A 386 -25.71 -13.97 -0.21
N LEU A 387 -25.39 -12.96 -1.01
CA LEU A 387 -25.65 -12.97 -2.46
C LEU A 387 -24.68 -13.87 -3.22
N GLY A 388 -23.58 -14.29 -2.58
CA GLY A 388 -22.57 -15.12 -3.19
C GLY A 388 -21.33 -14.37 -3.68
N ILE A 389 -21.22 -13.06 -3.45
CA ILE A 389 -20.03 -12.27 -3.80
C ILE A 389 -18.79 -12.90 -3.13
N ASP A 390 -17.79 -13.28 -3.93
CA ASP A 390 -16.60 -14.01 -3.52
C ASP A 390 -15.40 -13.09 -3.22
N GLY A 391 -15.55 -11.79 -3.45
CA GLY A 391 -14.51 -10.81 -3.16
C GLY A 391 -14.98 -9.39 -3.44
N TYR A 392 -14.19 -8.41 -3.04
CA TYR A 392 -14.53 -7.01 -3.29
C TYR A 392 -13.34 -6.07 -3.05
N MET A 393 -13.42 -4.90 -3.68
CA MET A 393 -12.58 -3.76 -3.35
C MET A 393 -13.17 -3.05 -2.13
N ALA A 394 -12.44 -3.02 -1.02
CA ALA A 394 -12.73 -2.19 0.14
C ALA A 394 -11.95 -0.88 0.01
N ASP A 395 -12.53 0.04 -0.74
CA ASP A 395 -11.89 1.28 -1.20
C ASP A 395 -11.87 2.37 -0.14
N PHE A 396 -11.04 3.39 -0.33
CA PHE A 396 -10.88 4.53 0.56
C PHE A 396 -10.37 4.16 1.98
N GLY A 397 -10.79 4.96 2.98
CA GLY A 397 -10.36 4.85 4.39
C GLY A 397 -9.45 6.01 4.84
N GLU A 398 -8.95 6.84 3.91
CA GLU A 398 -7.99 7.90 4.18
C GLU A 398 -8.60 9.31 4.36
N TYR A 399 -9.93 9.47 4.27
CA TYR A 399 -10.58 10.79 4.22
C TYR A 399 -11.12 11.31 5.56
N LEU A 400 -10.85 10.65 6.70
CA LEU A 400 -11.39 11.13 7.98
C LEU A 400 -10.96 12.58 8.24
N PRO A 401 -11.90 13.57 8.31
CA PRO A 401 -11.54 14.94 8.64
C PRO A 401 -11.09 15.05 10.10
N THR A 402 -9.94 15.68 10.32
CA THR A 402 -9.35 15.86 11.66
C THR A 402 -10.13 16.81 12.57
N ASP A 403 -11.12 17.51 12.02
CA ASP A 403 -11.99 18.43 12.76
C ASP A 403 -13.44 17.93 12.87
N SER A 404 -13.68 16.66 12.57
CA SER A 404 -14.99 16.01 12.71
C SER A 404 -15.35 15.74 14.17
N ILE A 405 -16.63 15.44 14.40
CA ILE A 405 -17.14 14.92 15.67
C ILE A 405 -17.53 13.47 15.41
N LEU A 406 -16.96 12.57 16.18
CA LEU A 406 -17.17 11.14 16.16
C LEU A 406 -18.03 10.72 17.38
N HIS A 407 -18.60 9.52 17.31
CA HIS A 407 -19.25 8.90 18.45
C HIS A 407 -18.25 8.67 19.59
N ASP A 408 -17.03 8.22 19.26
CA ASP A 408 -15.95 8.02 20.23
C ASP A 408 -14.59 8.34 19.60
N GLY A 409 -13.65 8.82 20.43
CA GLY A 409 -12.27 9.08 20.06
C GLY A 409 -11.98 10.48 19.50
N ASP A 410 -10.69 10.78 19.40
CA ASP A 410 -10.15 12.04 18.85
C ASP A 410 -9.89 11.87 17.34
N PRO A 411 -10.55 12.64 16.45
CA PRO A 411 -10.36 12.50 15.01
C PRO A 411 -8.94 12.82 14.52
N GLU A 412 -8.14 13.61 15.25
CA GLU A 412 -6.71 13.79 14.91
C GLU A 412 -5.89 12.51 15.17
N VAL A 413 -6.24 11.76 16.21
CA VAL A 413 -5.62 10.45 16.50
C VAL A 413 -6.09 9.40 15.51
N LEU A 414 -7.40 9.36 15.25
CA LEU A 414 -8.02 8.34 14.41
C LEU A 414 -7.81 8.55 12.93
N HIS A 415 -7.38 9.73 12.47
CA HIS A 415 -7.17 10.02 11.05
C HIS A 415 -6.22 9.01 10.39
N ASN A 416 -5.03 8.80 10.95
CA ASN A 416 -4.09 7.82 10.41
C ASN A 416 -4.52 6.36 10.67
N GLU A 417 -5.25 6.10 11.75
CA GLU A 417 -5.75 4.76 12.10
C GLU A 417 -6.98 4.33 11.29
N TRP A 418 -7.67 5.27 10.65
CA TRP A 418 -8.94 5.02 9.96
C TRP A 418 -8.86 3.91 8.90
N PRO A 419 -7.81 3.85 8.06
CA PRO A 419 -7.62 2.73 7.13
C PRO A 419 -7.50 1.38 7.84
N THR A 420 -6.81 1.34 8.98
CA THR A 420 -6.65 0.10 9.76
C THR A 420 -7.98 -0.34 10.37
N ILE A 421 -8.76 0.63 10.90
CA ILE A 421 -10.12 0.36 11.42
C ILE A 421 -11.00 -0.16 10.29
N TRP A 422 -10.99 0.49 9.11
CA TRP A 422 -11.74 0.07 7.94
C TRP A 422 -11.39 -1.37 7.52
N ALA A 423 -10.11 -1.67 7.35
CA ALA A 423 -9.64 -3.02 7.01
C ALA A 423 -10.04 -4.06 8.07
N LYS A 424 -9.94 -3.72 9.37
CA LYS A 424 -10.32 -4.58 10.49
C LYS A 424 -11.79 -4.94 10.44
N LEU A 425 -12.69 -3.96 10.29
CA LEU A 425 -14.14 -4.19 10.28
C LEU A 425 -14.57 -5.07 9.10
N ASN A 426 -13.96 -4.86 7.91
CA ASN A 426 -14.16 -5.73 6.77
C ASN A 426 -13.68 -7.17 7.04
N ARG A 427 -12.50 -7.33 7.66
CA ARG A 427 -11.96 -8.65 8.01
C ARG A 427 -12.83 -9.38 9.02
N GLU A 428 -13.29 -8.71 10.06
CA GLU A 428 -14.17 -9.30 11.08
C GLU A 428 -15.49 -9.77 10.47
N ALA A 429 -16.10 -8.98 9.59
CA ALA A 429 -17.30 -9.38 8.86
C ALA A 429 -17.08 -10.63 8.00
N VAL A 430 -15.96 -10.66 7.25
CA VAL A 430 -15.59 -11.80 6.40
C VAL A 430 -15.31 -13.04 7.26
N ASP A 431 -14.53 -12.91 8.33
CA ASP A 431 -14.11 -14.04 9.17
C ASP A 431 -15.28 -14.68 9.95
N SER A 432 -16.29 -13.88 10.29
CA SER A 432 -17.50 -14.38 10.96
C SER A 432 -18.53 -14.98 10.01
N HIS A 433 -18.31 -14.90 8.69
CA HIS A 433 -19.19 -15.50 7.69
C HIS A 433 -18.72 -16.91 7.31
N GLU A 434 -19.65 -17.87 7.07
CA GLU A 434 -19.33 -19.27 6.73
C GLU A 434 -18.41 -19.44 5.51
N ARG A 435 -18.52 -18.53 4.53
CA ARG A 435 -17.71 -18.50 3.32
C ARG A 435 -16.41 -17.68 3.46
N GLY A 436 -16.07 -17.18 4.63
CA GLY A 436 -15.00 -16.21 4.81
C GLY A 436 -13.64 -16.63 4.25
N ARG A 437 -13.34 -17.94 4.19
CA ARG A 437 -12.09 -18.46 3.61
C ARG A 437 -12.02 -18.36 2.08
N GLU A 438 -13.15 -18.22 1.40
CA GLU A 438 -13.23 -18.10 -0.06
C GLU A 438 -13.23 -16.64 -0.51
N VAL A 439 -13.39 -15.70 0.41
CA VAL A 439 -13.54 -14.27 0.12
C VAL A 439 -12.18 -13.59 -0.01
N PHE A 440 -11.98 -12.92 -1.14
CA PHE A 440 -10.80 -12.09 -1.42
C PHE A 440 -11.17 -10.61 -1.41
N PHE A 441 -10.80 -9.87 -0.38
CA PHE A 441 -10.92 -8.42 -0.45
C PHE A 441 -9.55 -7.73 -0.37
N TYR A 442 -9.47 -6.54 -0.94
CA TYR A 442 -8.24 -5.75 -1.03
C TYR A 442 -8.53 -4.27 -0.77
N THR A 443 -7.52 -3.57 -0.24
CA THR A 443 -7.62 -2.17 0.17
C THR A 443 -6.58 -1.32 -0.55
N ARG A 444 -6.85 0.00 -0.72
CA ARG A 444 -5.84 0.95 -1.21
C ARG A 444 -5.13 1.68 -0.08
N SER A 445 -5.82 1.91 1.01
CA SER A 445 -5.28 2.64 2.14
C SER A 445 -4.83 1.71 3.26
N ALA A 446 -3.79 2.12 3.97
CA ALA A 446 -3.26 1.40 5.11
C ALA A 446 -2.53 2.35 6.07
N TYR A 447 -2.42 1.91 7.30
CA TYR A 447 -1.53 2.44 8.31
C TYR A 447 -0.90 1.28 9.08
N ASN A 448 -0.16 1.56 10.14
CA ASN A 448 0.44 0.52 10.97
C ASN A 448 -0.58 -0.57 11.35
N ALA A 449 -0.18 -1.82 11.24
CA ALA A 449 -0.99 -3.01 11.52
C ALA A 449 -2.12 -3.36 10.51
N SER A 450 -2.33 -2.60 9.44
CA SER A 450 -3.34 -2.93 8.41
C SER A 450 -3.09 -4.30 7.75
N GLN A 451 -1.83 -4.76 7.67
CA GLN A 451 -1.48 -6.07 7.13
C GLN A 451 -2.10 -7.26 7.88
N LYS A 452 -2.56 -7.09 9.12
CA LYS A 452 -3.31 -8.12 9.86
C LYS A 452 -4.66 -8.43 9.25
N TYR A 453 -5.23 -7.45 8.55
CA TYR A 453 -6.64 -7.44 8.18
C TYR A 453 -6.86 -7.52 6.68
N THR A 454 -6.13 -6.74 5.88
CA THR A 454 -6.26 -6.79 4.42
C THR A 454 -5.63 -8.05 3.84
N THR A 455 -6.24 -8.63 2.81
CA THR A 455 -5.64 -9.77 2.12
C THR A 455 -4.50 -9.32 1.20
N MET A 456 -4.69 -8.20 0.51
CA MET A 456 -3.73 -7.61 -0.43
C MET A 456 -4.01 -6.13 -0.56
N MET A 457 -3.00 -5.32 -0.86
CA MET A 457 -3.19 -3.94 -1.29
C MET A 457 -3.11 -3.81 -2.80
N TRP A 458 -3.74 -2.76 -3.35
CA TRP A 458 -3.36 -2.27 -4.67
C TRP A 458 -2.79 -0.86 -4.54
N ASN A 459 -1.96 -0.49 -5.53
CA ASN A 459 -1.22 0.79 -5.48
C ASN A 459 -2.08 2.04 -5.71
N GLY A 460 -3.40 1.95 -5.56
CA GLY A 460 -4.33 3.06 -5.74
C GLY A 460 -4.53 3.45 -7.20
N ASP A 461 -4.85 4.71 -7.45
CA ASP A 461 -5.28 5.25 -8.74
C ASP A 461 -4.11 5.80 -9.55
N GLN A 462 -3.51 5.02 -10.44
CA GLN A 462 -2.45 5.48 -11.34
C GLN A 462 -3.01 6.14 -12.60
N HIS A 463 -2.19 7.00 -13.21
CA HIS A 463 -2.42 7.53 -14.56
C HIS A 463 -2.36 6.41 -15.61
N THR A 464 -3.18 6.56 -16.64
CA THR A 464 -3.16 5.69 -17.82
C THR A 464 -2.02 6.09 -18.78
N ASP A 465 -0.76 6.11 -18.27
CA ASP A 465 0.44 6.46 -19.03
C ASP A 465 1.71 5.76 -18.50
N PHE A 466 2.85 6.01 -19.16
CA PHE A 466 4.16 5.51 -18.77
C PHE A 466 4.93 6.42 -17.79
N SER A 467 4.29 7.41 -17.18
CA SER A 467 4.98 8.32 -16.26
C SER A 467 5.56 7.59 -15.04
N LYS A 468 6.75 8.03 -14.60
CA LYS A 468 7.49 7.42 -13.51
C LYS A 468 6.95 7.81 -12.12
N ASP A 469 6.22 8.90 -12.04
CA ASP A 469 5.71 9.43 -10.77
C ASP A 469 4.24 9.05 -10.52
N TYR A 470 3.46 8.83 -11.57
CA TYR A 470 2.01 8.62 -11.45
C TYR A 470 1.45 7.46 -12.29
N GLY A 471 2.21 6.94 -13.27
CA GLY A 471 1.79 5.89 -14.19
C GLY A 471 2.33 4.52 -13.83
N MET A 472 2.51 3.67 -14.85
CA MET A 472 2.91 2.27 -14.67
C MET A 472 4.15 2.08 -13.79
N ALA A 473 5.20 2.85 -14.03
CA ALA A 473 6.49 2.64 -13.39
C ALA A 473 6.50 2.93 -11.88
N CYS A 474 5.64 3.86 -11.39
CA CYS A 474 5.62 4.23 -9.98
C CYS A 474 5.12 3.10 -9.05
N THR A 475 4.39 2.13 -9.58
CA THR A 475 3.88 0.98 -8.81
C THR A 475 5.00 0.09 -8.28
N ILE A 476 6.15 0.07 -8.94
CA ILE A 476 7.29 -0.78 -8.56
C ILE A 476 7.97 -0.28 -7.28
N PRO A 477 8.49 0.98 -7.19
CA PRO A 477 9.05 1.48 -5.94
C PRO A 477 8.01 1.56 -4.81
N ALA A 478 6.74 1.83 -5.10
CA ALA A 478 5.65 1.80 -4.15
C ALA A 478 5.48 0.42 -3.51
N SER A 479 5.45 -0.64 -4.32
CA SER A 479 5.37 -2.02 -3.86
C SER A 479 6.59 -2.45 -3.03
N PHE A 480 7.80 -2.01 -3.40
CA PHE A 480 8.99 -2.29 -2.62
C PHE A 480 8.94 -1.66 -1.23
N ASN A 481 8.60 -0.38 -1.15
CA ASN A 481 8.52 0.34 0.13
C ASN A 481 7.40 -0.19 1.02
N LEU A 482 6.24 -0.54 0.46
CA LEU A 482 5.19 -1.26 1.18
C LEU A 482 5.70 -2.60 1.74
N GLY A 483 6.41 -3.39 0.92
CA GLY A 483 7.01 -4.65 1.33
C GLY A 483 7.99 -4.50 2.49
N PHE A 484 8.90 -3.53 2.44
CA PHE A 484 9.81 -3.21 3.55
C PHE A 484 9.08 -2.71 4.79
N SER A 485 7.89 -2.13 4.63
CA SER A 485 7.06 -1.67 5.76
C SER A 485 6.20 -2.78 6.38
N GLY A 486 6.20 -4.00 5.80
CA GLY A 486 5.45 -5.15 6.28
C GLY A 486 4.19 -5.49 5.47
N MET A 487 3.81 -4.67 4.48
CA MET A 487 2.72 -4.97 3.55
C MET A 487 3.27 -5.78 2.37
N THR A 488 3.32 -7.08 2.54
CA THR A 488 4.09 -8.01 1.69
C THR A 488 3.40 -8.41 0.39
N LEU A 489 2.09 -8.20 0.28
CA LEU A 489 1.25 -8.57 -0.85
C LEU A 489 0.62 -7.32 -1.47
N VAL A 490 1.06 -6.99 -2.68
CA VAL A 490 0.63 -5.78 -3.41
C VAL A 490 0.40 -6.10 -4.88
N HIS A 491 -0.55 -5.41 -5.52
CA HIS A 491 -0.77 -5.45 -6.96
C HIS A 491 -1.13 -4.05 -7.50
N SER A 492 -1.24 -3.91 -8.80
CA SER A 492 -1.70 -2.68 -9.46
C SER A 492 -2.84 -2.94 -10.45
N ASP A 493 -3.60 -1.92 -10.76
CA ASP A 493 -4.59 -1.94 -11.85
C ASP A 493 -3.88 -2.10 -13.20
N ILE A 494 -4.17 -3.17 -13.94
CA ILE A 494 -3.61 -3.33 -15.29
C ILE A 494 -4.11 -2.18 -16.17
N GLY A 495 -3.16 -1.36 -16.60
CA GLY A 495 -3.40 -0.21 -17.46
C GLY A 495 -3.75 1.09 -16.73
N GLY A 496 -3.76 1.10 -15.39
CA GLY A 496 -4.10 2.28 -14.56
C GLY A 496 -5.58 2.61 -14.55
N PHE A 497 -5.95 3.63 -13.78
CA PHE A 497 -7.34 4.05 -13.56
C PHE A 497 -7.64 5.45 -14.10
N ILE A 498 -6.80 6.45 -13.77
CA ILE A 498 -7.06 7.85 -14.09
C ILE A 498 -6.92 8.11 -15.58
N SER A 499 -8.05 8.36 -16.21
CA SER A 499 -8.16 8.75 -17.62
C SER A 499 -8.96 10.04 -17.72
N PHE A 500 -8.30 11.14 -18.04
CA PHE A 500 -8.94 12.44 -18.13
C PHE A 500 -8.38 13.26 -19.32
N ASN A 501 -9.24 13.96 -20.06
CA ASN A 501 -8.87 14.76 -21.21
C ASN A 501 -8.02 13.95 -22.22
N LYS A 502 -6.77 14.36 -22.49
CA LYS A 502 -5.83 13.69 -23.41
C LYS A 502 -5.11 12.48 -22.78
N LEU A 503 -5.27 12.28 -21.48
CA LEU A 503 -4.74 11.09 -20.78
C LEU A 503 -5.67 9.92 -21.08
N VAL A 504 -5.28 9.10 -22.04
CA VAL A 504 -6.05 7.95 -22.53
C VAL A 504 -5.12 6.75 -22.62
N ARG A 505 -5.58 5.62 -22.13
CA ARG A 505 -4.88 4.34 -22.18
C ARG A 505 -4.94 3.77 -23.58
N ASP A 506 -3.81 3.67 -24.26
CA ASP A 506 -3.71 2.99 -25.54
C ASP A 506 -3.38 1.49 -25.41
N PRO A 507 -3.46 0.72 -26.52
CA PRO A 507 -3.16 -0.71 -26.50
C PRO A 507 -1.74 -1.06 -26.04
N GLU A 508 -0.72 -0.27 -26.39
CA GLU A 508 0.66 -0.54 -25.99
C GLU A 508 0.81 -0.48 -24.46
N LEU A 509 0.33 0.59 -23.83
CA LEU A 509 0.40 0.74 -22.39
C LEU A 509 -0.32 -0.42 -21.67
N PHE A 510 -1.54 -0.76 -22.15
CA PHE A 510 -2.32 -1.84 -21.54
C PHE A 510 -1.57 -3.17 -21.60
N ILE A 511 -1.01 -3.51 -22.77
CA ILE A 511 -0.27 -4.76 -22.96
C ILE A 511 1.01 -4.77 -22.11
N ARG A 512 1.80 -3.68 -22.09
CA ARG A 512 3.02 -3.57 -21.27
C ARG A 512 2.73 -3.71 -19.78
N TRP A 513 1.63 -3.11 -19.31
CA TRP A 513 1.22 -3.25 -17.92
C TRP A 513 0.74 -4.67 -17.62
N MET A 514 0.04 -5.30 -18.55
CA MET A 514 -0.39 -6.69 -18.42
C MET A 514 0.80 -7.65 -18.44
N GLU A 515 1.84 -7.40 -19.25
CA GLU A 515 3.12 -8.13 -19.22
C GLU A 515 3.74 -8.10 -17.82
N MET A 516 3.80 -6.93 -17.18
CA MET A 516 4.29 -6.79 -15.81
C MET A 516 3.43 -7.58 -14.81
N ASN A 517 2.11 -7.42 -14.89
CA ASN A 517 1.20 -8.05 -13.93
C ASN A 517 1.01 -9.57 -14.17
N THR A 518 1.46 -10.11 -15.30
CA THR A 518 1.56 -11.57 -15.51
C THR A 518 2.47 -12.20 -14.46
N PHE A 519 3.50 -11.47 -14.02
CA PHE A 519 4.44 -11.85 -12.96
C PHE A 519 4.16 -11.07 -11.67
N SER A 520 2.92 -11.08 -11.22
CA SER A 520 2.47 -10.52 -9.94
C SER A 520 1.59 -11.53 -9.20
N MET A 521 1.18 -11.21 -7.98
CA MET A 521 0.37 -12.12 -7.15
C MET A 521 -1.06 -12.29 -7.67
N THR A 522 -1.58 -11.33 -8.45
CA THR A 522 -2.87 -11.40 -9.12
C THR A 522 -2.90 -10.50 -10.35
N MET A 523 -3.64 -10.90 -11.36
CA MET A 523 -3.94 -10.07 -12.53
C MET A 523 -5.34 -9.47 -12.35
N ARG A 524 -5.45 -8.14 -12.26
CA ARG A 524 -6.74 -7.45 -12.19
C ARG A 524 -6.74 -6.23 -13.11
N SER A 525 -7.70 -6.18 -14.03
CA SER A 525 -7.90 -5.02 -14.89
C SER A 525 -8.90 -4.04 -14.29
N HIS A 526 -8.80 -2.78 -14.70
CA HIS A 526 -9.77 -1.74 -14.42
C HIS A 526 -10.27 -1.11 -15.73
N GLU A 527 -11.57 -0.89 -15.89
CA GLU A 527 -12.12 -0.25 -17.10
C GLU A 527 -11.80 1.24 -17.22
N THR A 528 -11.30 1.88 -16.17
CA THR A 528 -11.14 3.34 -16.01
C THR A 528 -12.45 4.10 -15.81
N ILE A 529 -12.36 5.43 -15.62
CA ILE A 529 -13.55 6.29 -15.50
C ILE A 529 -14.22 6.58 -16.86
N ARG A 530 -13.55 6.26 -17.98
CA ARG A 530 -14.06 6.42 -19.36
C ARG A 530 -13.78 5.16 -20.18
N PRO A 531 -14.52 4.06 -19.94
CA PRO A 531 -14.25 2.77 -20.59
C PRO A 531 -14.18 2.85 -22.11
N GLU A 532 -15.06 3.63 -22.73
CA GLU A 532 -15.20 3.78 -24.17
C GLU A 532 -14.01 4.49 -24.86
N ALA A 533 -13.22 5.25 -24.10
CA ALA A 533 -12.05 5.98 -24.62
C ALA A 533 -10.73 5.22 -24.38
N ASN A 534 -10.76 4.14 -23.64
CA ASN A 534 -9.56 3.46 -23.14
C ASN A 534 -9.50 2.00 -23.61
N ALA A 535 -8.31 1.56 -23.98
CA ALA A 535 -8.04 0.18 -24.37
C ALA A 535 -8.44 -0.82 -23.28
N GLN A 536 -9.10 -1.93 -23.64
CA GLN A 536 -9.67 -2.93 -22.77
C GLN A 536 -9.13 -4.34 -23.10
N PRO A 537 -9.09 -5.27 -22.13
CA PRO A 537 -8.52 -6.61 -22.35
C PRO A 537 -9.28 -7.44 -23.38
N TYR A 538 -10.54 -7.09 -23.66
CA TYR A 538 -11.43 -7.74 -24.63
C TYR A 538 -11.46 -7.04 -26.00
N ASP A 539 -10.70 -5.96 -26.21
CA ASP A 539 -10.59 -5.32 -27.53
C ASP A 539 -9.85 -6.23 -28.52
N ASP A 540 -10.30 -6.30 -29.76
CA ASP A 540 -9.80 -7.27 -30.74
C ASP A 540 -8.28 -7.20 -30.94
N VAL A 541 -7.69 -5.99 -30.85
CA VAL A 541 -6.23 -5.79 -30.95
C VAL A 541 -5.47 -6.25 -29.71
N ILE A 542 -6.12 -6.36 -28.55
CA ILE A 542 -5.50 -6.72 -27.26
C ILE A 542 -5.79 -8.19 -26.92
N LEU A 543 -6.95 -8.68 -27.32
CA LEU A 543 -7.44 -10.01 -27.00
C LEU A 543 -6.41 -11.14 -27.20
N PRO A 544 -5.62 -11.20 -28.30
CA PRO A 544 -4.60 -12.23 -28.46
C PRO A 544 -3.51 -12.19 -27.36
N TYR A 545 -3.16 -10.99 -26.88
CA TYR A 545 -2.21 -10.83 -25.78
C TYR A 545 -2.81 -11.21 -24.43
N THR A 546 -4.09 -10.88 -24.21
CA THR A 546 -4.82 -11.30 -23.00
C THR A 546 -4.87 -12.81 -22.89
N VAL A 547 -5.14 -13.51 -24.00
CA VAL A 547 -5.11 -14.99 -24.05
C VAL A 547 -3.74 -15.51 -23.62
N LYS A 548 -2.67 -15.05 -24.25
CA LYS A 548 -1.32 -15.51 -23.96
C LYS A 548 -0.92 -15.27 -22.51
N LEU A 549 -1.05 -14.03 -22.05
CA LEU A 549 -0.54 -13.58 -20.76
C LEU A 549 -1.31 -14.15 -19.57
N THR A 550 -2.63 -14.34 -19.70
CA THR A 550 -3.41 -15.02 -18.66
C THR A 550 -3.09 -16.51 -18.57
N ASN A 551 -2.79 -17.17 -19.68
CA ASN A 551 -2.33 -18.57 -19.67
C ASN A 551 -0.94 -18.69 -18.99
N VAL A 552 -0.01 -17.78 -19.23
CA VAL A 552 1.28 -17.73 -18.52
C VAL A 552 1.05 -17.62 -17.02
N HIS A 553 0.22 -16.67 -16.58
CA HIS A 553 -0.06 -16.42 -15.16
C HIS A 553 -0.63 -17.67 -14.46
N VAL A 554 -1.61 -18.33 -15.03
CA VAL A 554 -2.20 -19.55 -14.46
C VAL A 554 -1.16 -20.66 -14.31
N ASN A 555 -0.25 -20.81 -15.28
CA ASN A 555 0.81 -21.80 -15.20
C ASN A 555 1.85 -21.46 -14.11
N LEU A 556 1.94 -20.21 -13.65
CA LEU A 556 2.78 -19.80 -12.51
C LEU A 556 2.12 -20.11 -11.15
N ALA A 557 0.85 -20.47 -11.09
CA ALA A 557 0.09 -20.64 -9.83
C ALA A 557 0.81 -21.48 -8.74
N PRO A 558 1.44 -22.62 -9.05
CA PRO A 558 2.18 -23.37 -8.01
C PRO A 558 3.33 -22.57 -7.39
N TYR A 559 4.02 -21.75 -8.19
CA TYR A 559 5.06 -20.86 -7.71
C TYR A 559 4.49 -19.66 -6.93
N LEU A 560 3.42 -19.04 -7.42
CA LEU A 560 2.76 -17.92 -6.75
C LEU A 560 2.27 -18.30 -5.35
N LYS A 561 1.73 -19.50 -5.17
CA LYS A 561 1.36 -20.04 -3.86
C LYS A 561 2.56 -20.12 -2.91
N LYS A 562 3.72 -20.58 -3.40
CA LYS A 562 4.95 -20.59 -2.63
C LYS A 562 5.42 -19.18 -2.24
N VAL A 563 5.30 -18.21 -3.16
CA VAL A 563 5.62 -16.81 -2.89
C VAL A 563 4.66 -16.22 -1.84
N ALA A 564 3.38 -16.58 -1.88
CA ALA A 564 2.39 -16.16 -0.86
C ALA A 564 2.74 -16.70 0.53
N GLU A 565 3.14 -17.98 0.64
CA GLU A 565 3.61 -18.57 1.90
C GLU A 565 4.78 -17.79 2.51
N GLU A 566 5.75 -17.37 1.69
CA GLU A 566 6.85 -16.52 2.15
C GLU A 566 6.33 -15.12 2.56
N ALA A 567 5.39 -14.55 1.81
CA ALA A 567 4.82 -13.24 2.12
C ALA A 567 4.09 -13.22 3.46
N TYR A 568 3.42 -14.30 3.82
CA TYR A 568 2.77 -14.42 5.14
C TYR A 568 3.78 -14.37 6.30
N THR A 569 5.01 -14.79 6.07
CA THR A 569 6.09 -14.72 7.08
C THR A 569 6.81 -13.38 7.14
N GLY A 570 6.39 -12.37 6.36
CA GLY A 570 6.99 -11.05 6.34
C GLY A 570 8.04 -10.82 5.23
N ILE A 571 8.17 -11.75 4.29
CA ILE A 571 9.11 -11.64 3.17
C ILE A 571 8.31 -11.14 1.94
N PRO A 572 8.55 -9.92 1.42
CA PRO A 572 7.73 -9.36 0.35
C PRO A 572 7.67 -10.25 -0.90
N ALA A 573 6.49 -10.34 -1.53
CA ALA A 573 6.34 -11.08 -2.79
C ALA A 573 7.12 -10.41 -3.92
N MET A 574 7.01 -9.09 -4.07
CA MET A 574 7.80 -8.28 -4.99
C MET A 574 8.99 -7.68 -4.26
N ARG A 575 10.20 -7.96 -4.72
CA ARG A 575 11.48 -7.59 -4.06
C ARG A 575 12.38 -6.85 -5.02
N PRO A 576 13.16 -5.85 -4.57
CA PRO A 576 14.20 -5.25 -5.41
C PRO A 576 15.32 -6.26 -5.72
N ASP A 577 16.04 -6.02 -6.80
CA ASP A 577 17.11 -6.89 -7.34
C ASP A 577 18.20 -7.28 -6.32
N PHE A 578 18.53 -6.39 -5.39
CA PHE A 578 19.54 -6.59 -4.35
C PHE A 578 19.04 -7.36 -3.09
N TYR A 579 17.74 -7.63 -2.99
CA TYR A 579 17.12 -8.15 -1.76
C TYR A 579 17.71 -9.50 -1.35
N GLU A 580 17.89 -10.40 -2.30
CA GLU A 580 18.46 -11.73 -2.05
C GLU A 580 19.97 -11.68 -1.77
N GLU A 581 20.68 -10.74 -2.38
CA GLU A 581 22.11 -10.54 -2.16
C GLU A 581 22.41 -9.71 -0.91
N ASN A 582 21.41 -9.09 -0.33
CA ASN A 582 21.53 -8.24 0.86
C ASN A 582 22.51 -7.06 0.71
N ASP A 583 22.76 -6.62 -0.51
CA ASP A 583 23.73 -5.56 -0.83
C ASP A 583 23.11 -4.51 -1.77
N PHE A 584 22.68 -3.38 -1.19
CA PHE A 584 22.09 -2.28 -1.95
C PHE A 584 23.03 -1.72 -3.04
N THR A 585 24.33 -1.83 -2.91
CA THR A 585 25.30 -1.37 -3.93
C THR A 585 25.18 -2.18 -5.24
N LYS A 586 24.57 -3.34 -5.19
CA LYS A 586 24.27 -4.19 -6.35
C LYS A 586 23.05 -3.75 -7.14
N ARG A 587 22.22 -2.83 -6.60
CA ARG A 587 21.08 -2.30 -7.36
C ARG A 587 21.53 -1.61 -8.65
N LYS A 588 21.02 -2.10 -9.77
CA LYS A 588 21.36 -1.59 -11.10
C LYS A 588 20.17 -1.03 -11.86
N ASP A 589 18.97 -1.56 -11.58
CA ASP A 589 17.74 -1.17 -12.25
C ASP A 589 16.65 -0.83 -11.23
N PRO A 590 16.16 0.42 -11.20
CA PRO A 590 15.12 0.83 -10.26
C PRO A 590 13.74 0.21 -10.54
N TYR A 591 13.52 -0.35 -11.73
CA TYR A 591 12.22 -0.82 -12.19
C TYR A 591 12.17 -2.31 -12.55
N SER A 592 13.24 -3.06 -12.29
CA SER A 592 13.22 -4.52 -12.33
C SER A 592 13.03 -5.08 -10.92
N TYR A 593 12.42 -6.25 -10.81
CA TYR A 593 12.10 -6.86 -9.53
C TYR A 593 12.23 -8.38 -9.55
N LEU A 594 12.44 -8.93 -8.37
CA LEU A 594 12.28 -10.33 -8.09
C LEU A 594 10.82 -10.58 -7.64
N LEU A 595 10.14 -11.54 -8.27
CA LEU A 595 8.92 -12.15 -7.74
C LEU A 595 9.35 -13.42 -7.00
N GLY A 596 9.18 -13.42 -5.67
CA GLY A 596 9.83 -14.41 -4.84
C GLY A 596 11.36 -14.35 -4.98
N SER A 597 12.05 -15.49 -4.84
CA SER A 597 13.50 -15.59 -5.00
C SER A 597 13.95 -16.04 -6.39
N ASP A 598 13.06 -16.63 -7.18
CA ASP A 598 13.44 -17.45 -8.32
C ASP A 598 13.11 -16.80 -9.67
N VAL A 599 12.26 -15.79 -9.73
CA VAL A 599 11.82 -15.12 -10.97
C VAL A 599 12.25 -13.67 -10.96
N TYR A 600 12.99 -13.23 -11.97
CA TYR A 600 13.42 -11.85 -12.16
C TYR A 600 12.70 -11.23 -13.35
N VAL A 601 12.04 -10.10 -13.15
CA VAL A 601 11.17 -9.45 -14.13
C VAL A 601 11.70 -8.07 -14.44
N CYS A 602 11.80 -7.76 -15.74
CA CYS A 602 12.33 -6.50 -16.26
C CYS A 602 11.29 -5.80 -17.16
N PRO A 603 10.26 -5.13 -16.59
CA PRO A 603 9.20 -4.53 -17.39
C PRO A 603 9.72 -3.49 -18.37
N VAL A 604 9.10 -3.41 -19.55
CA VAL A 604 9.28 -2.29 -20.47
C VAL A 604 8.44 -1.12 -19.96
N ILE A 605 9.08 -0.04 -19.56
CA ILE A 605 8.46 1.12 -18.90
C ILE A 605 8.51 2.40 -19.73
N GLU A 606 8.98 2.34 -20.95
CA GLU A 606 9.02 3.46 -21.89
C GLU A 606 8.23 3.07 -23.16
N ARG A 607 7.52 4.06 -23.68
CA ARG A 607 6.72 3.89 -24.91
C ARG A 607 7.60 3.60 -26.12
N GLY A 608 7.20 2.63 -26.93
CA GLY A 608 7.85 2.28 -28.19
C GLY A 608 9.12 1.45 -28.06
N ASP A 609 9.55 1.12 -26.85
CA ASP A 609 10.71 0.27 -26.65
C ASP A 609 10.41 -1.17 -27.07
N VAL A 610 11.29 -1.72 -27.91
CA VAL A 610 11.24 -3.11 -28.41
C VAL A 610 12.40 -3.95 -27.90
N ALA A 611 13.24 -3.40 -27.05
CA ALA A 611 14.33 -4.06 -26.36
C ALA A 611 14.47 -3.51 -24.94
N ARG A 612 14.95 -4.32 -24.02
CA ARG A 612 15.17 -3.94 -22.62
C ARG A 612 16.61 -4.23 -22.21
N GLU A 613 17.27 -3.22 -21.67
CA GLU A 613 18.55 -3.42 -20.99
C GLU A 613 18.29 -4.10 -19.64
N VAL A 614 18.95 -5.23 -19.40
CA VAL A 614 18.76 -6.07 -18.22
C VAL A 614 20.10 -6.25 -17.50
N ASN A 615 20.10 -5.99 -16.20
CA ASN A 615 21.22 -6.30 -15.32
C ASN A 615 20.80 -7.48 -14.43
N LEU A 616 21.25 -8.68 -14.77
CA LEU A 616 20.86 -9.88 -14.03
C LEU A 616 21.55 -9.92 -12.65
N PRO A 617 20.80 -10.22 -11.58
CA PRO A 617 21.39 -10.49 -10.27
C PRO A 617 22.32 -11.72 -10.30
N LYS A 618 23.11 -11.91 -9.26
CA LYS A 618 24.01 -13.06 -9.11
C LYS A 618 23.29 -14.40 -9.32
N GLY A 619 23.94 -15.35 -9.98
CA GLY A 619 23.44 -16.71 -10.25
C GLY A 619 23.33 -17.01 -11.75
N ASP A 620 22.80 -18.18 -12.07
CA ASP A 620 22.55 -18.61 -13.45
C ASP A 620 21.06 -18.50 -13.74
N TRP A 621 20.73 -17.90 -14.88
CA TRP A 621 19.37 -17.56 -15.24
C TRP A 621 18.99 -18.13 -16.61
N LYS A 622 17.73 -18.50 -16.77
CA LYS A 622 17.10 -18.80 -18.06
C LYS A 622 16.01 -17.80 -18.35
N GLN A 623 15.96 -17.32 -19.58
CA GLN A 623 14.88 -16.48 -20.05
C GLN A 623 13.62 -17.29 -20.28
N PHE A 624 12.48 -16.84 -19.74
CA PHE A 624 11.17 -17.43 -20.05
C PHE A 624 10.93 -17.47 -21.57
N PHE A 625 10.17 -18.46 -22.00
CA PHE A 625 9.71 -18.69 -23.38
C PHE A 625 10.81 -19.10 -24.36
N THR A 626 12.04 -18.65 -24.21
CA THR A 626 13.18 -19.03 -25.08
C THR A 626 14.08 -20.10 -24.48
N ASN A 627 14.07 -20.25 -23.17
CA ASN A 627 14.98 -21.10 -22.38
C ASN A 627 16.48 -20.82 -22.61
N LYS A 628 16.82 -19.66 -23.18
CA LYS A 628 18.21 -19.23 -23.36
C LYS A 628 18.85 -18.94 -22.01
N GLU A 629 20.09 -19.43 -21.82
CA GLU A 629 20.84 -19.27 -20.58
C GLU A 629 21.64 -17.97 -20.56
N TYR A 630 21.74 -17.38 -19.37
CA TYR A 630 22.47 -16.15 -19.09
C TYR A 630 23.20 -16.26 -17.76
N LYS A 631 24.37 -15.65 -17.66
CA LYS A 631 25.11 -15.51 -16.41
C LYS A 631 24.67 -14.25 -15.68
N GLY A 632 24.52 -14.33 -14.36
CA GLY A 632 24.28 -13.16 -13.53
C GLY A 632 25.49 -12.24 -13.42
N GLU A 633 25.30 -11.11 -12.74
CA GLU A 633 26.27 -10.02 -12.58
C GLU A 633 26.78 -9.45 -13.93
N ALA A 634 25.96 -9.58 -14.97
CA ALA A 634 26.25 -9.11 -16.32
C ALA A 634 25.04 -8.35 -16.90
N LYS A 635 25.33 -7.51 -17.86
CA LYS A 635 24.39 -6.66 -18.57
C LYS A 635 24.09 -7.22 -19.95
N TYR A 636 22.83 -7.27 -20.31
CA TYR A 636 22.35 -7.76 -21.58
C TYR A 636 21.34 -6.81 -22.21
N LEU A 637 21.30 -6.76 -23.52
CA LEU A 637 20.19 -6.17 -24.27
C LEU A 637 19.29 -7.33 -24.74
N ILE A 638 18.04 -7.30 -24.32
CA ILE A 638 17.06 -8.37 -24.56
C ILE A 638 15.94 -7.83 -25.42
N ASP A 639 15.63 -8.54 -26.51
CA ASP A 639 14.48 -8.20 -27.34
C ASP A 639 13.19 -8.30 -26.53
N ALA A 640 12.35 -7.28 -26.65
CA ALA A 640 11.10 -7.13 -25.92
C ALA A 640 9.95 -6.74 -26.87
N PRO A 641 9.61 -7.60 -27.86
CA PRO A 641 8.47 -7.32 -28.71
C PRO A 641 7.19 -7.26 -27.87
N LEU A 642 6.23 -6.45 -28.29
CA LEU A 642 4.97 -6.28 -27.56
C LEU A 642 4.26 -7.63 -27.34
N GLY A 643 3.83 -7.88 -26.11
CA GLY A 643 3.19 -9.13 -25.71
C GLY A 643 4.17 -10.24 -25.31
N GLN A 644 5.47 -9.95 -25.22
CA GLN A 644 6.48 -10.88 -24.72
C GLN A 644 7.20 -10.28 -23.52
N PRO A 645 6.79 -10.63 -22.29
CA PRO A 645 7.42 -10.14 -21.06
C PRO A 645 8.91 -10.48 -21.01
N VAL A 646 9.74 -9.55 -20.56
CA VAL A 646 11.14 -9.81 -20.27
C VAL A 646 11.27 -10.32 -18.85
N ALA A 647 11.36 -11.63 -18.72
CA ALA A 647 11.46 -12.32 -17.44
C ALA A 647 12.45 -13.48 -17.50
N PHE A 648 13.06 -13.77 -16.37
CA PHE A 648 14.06 -14.81 -16.20
C PHE A 648 13.75 -15.66 -14.96
N TYR A 649 14.19 -16.91 -14.96
CA TYR A 649 14.10 -17.78 -13.79
C TYR A 649 15.45 -18.40 -13.46
N ARG A 650 15.67 -18.68 -12.18
CA ARG A 650 16.90 -19.33 -11.71
C ARG A 650 17.00 -20.77 -12.24
N VAL A 651 18.17 -21.12 -12.73
CA VAL A 651 18.44 -22.50 -13.25
C VAL A 651 18.35 -23.54 -12.13
N ASP A 652 18.76 -23.19 -10.92
CA ASP A 652 18.76 -24.03 -9.73
C ASP A 652 17.44 -23.99 -8.93
N SER A 653 16.41 -23.31 -9.44
CA SER A 653 15.09 -23.29 -8.80
C SER A 653 14.44 -24.68 -8.78
N LYS A 654 13.76 -25.01 -7.69
CA LYS A 654 12.89 -26.20 -7.60
C LYS A 654 11.73 -26.17 -8.61
N PHE A 655 11.39 -25.00 -9.13
CA PHE A 655 10.36 -24.77 -10.13
C PHE A 655 10.93 -24.63 -11.55
N ALA A 656 12.23 -24.88 -11.78
CA ALA A 656 12.86 -24.69 -13.09
C ALA A 656 12.17 -25.53 -14.19
N GLU A 657 11.75 -26.76 -13.90
CA GLU A 657 10.98 -27.61 -14.82
C GLU A 657 9.62 -26.99 -15.14
N LEU A 658 8.87 -26.51 -14.12
CA LEU A 658 7.61 -25.79 -14.33
C LEU A 658 7.82 -24.60 -15.26
N PHE A 659 8.80 -23.75 -14.96
CA PHE A 659 9.07 -22.52 -15.72
C PHE A 659 9.48 -22.81 -17.17
N SER A 660 10.29 -23.85 -17.40
CA SER A 660 10.76 -24.23 -18.75
C SER A 660 9.62 -24.72 -19.66
N ASN A 661 8.55 -25.22 -19.08
CA ASN A 661 7.36 -25.71 -19.79
C ASN A 661 6.34 -24.60 -20.09
N ILE A 662 6.45 -23.43 -19.49
CA ILE A 662 5.55 -22.29 -19.76
C ILE A 662 5.84 -21.72 -21.16
N LYS A 663 4.81 -21.69 -22.00
CA LYS A 663 4.86 -21.14 -23.36
C LYS A 663 4.06 -19.85 -23.43
N LEU A 664 4.44 -19.00 -24.39
CA LEU A 664 3.78 -17.73 -24.68
C LEU A 664 2.69 -17.90 -25.73
#